data_dba0a86d2f4684bc9542bebcae92f7cb
#
_entry.id   dba0a86d2f4684bc9542bebcae92f7cb
#
_cell.length_a   1.000
_cell.length_b   1.000
_cell.length_c   1.000
_cell.angle_alpha   90.00
_cell.angle_beta   90.00
_cell.angle_gamma   90.00
#
_symmetry.space_group_name_H-M   'P 1'
#
loop_
_entity.id
_entity.type
_entity.pdbx_description
1 polymer ?
#
loop_
_entity_poly.entity_id
_entity_poly.type
_entity_poly.pdbx_seq_one_letter_code
_entity_poly.pdbx_strand_id
1 'polypeptide(L)'
;MIATPTSGGFTGDLAQAFTLPSADGCCGTAAKAGRKPTDRVRMFKMLVLLISTVLAMQALHAAPASQALPVVEARIKSGKIVLDGTLNQQVWQSAPLISLTQQIPLPGAPTPFTTTVRILRGQRHLYFRIVCTDPDPSKIAIHTLKRDGDQSNDDNVMIVLDTFDQKKLAYVFQVNAGGAMADGLISPGYVNPNTGSPVDYSWNGYWKAAVKRTATGWIAEIAIDTQSLQYNRSHAAWGLNISRYVPRDQLTLAWSGINLNASVTNLQWEGTLTGMENLSQGTGLEFDPYMLTEYSNARHNASSRAGFDLKYNLTPGLAGLLTYHTDFSEAAVNAQQVIVSPFQQAIPETRAFFLDGANIFSFGHNLGQNFIPFYSRNIGLVKNTPVPLNEGAKVLGHVDGWTLGMLDTQMASTPVSNATNLLVGRASYNINKQWRMGMLITRGTPTGHGTNILTSFDSTWSTSTLDGDKNLNVSGWGAHSSGNDLPTGTANGYGVDVEYPNNLWYADLNYNYYGNALDPALGFIQRPGTRQTYVQLVYQPRPASHGRLSWIRQLFFNGNFQYVTGLNDRLQSEDWQFTPINFITQTGWMASIWLCPSYEVVTSPYEIVPGVSVPLGRYHFSLDTLNINTPESAAWVFSLQAKVGGLYNGTARVVNTSLSWSSPGGHFTAAASSGVTWFRSLQGNDIVRVAGLNLGYSFTPDLTLSTLTQYNNISRNTSTSMRLDWIIQPNRNLYVVWNHGLTLNPELLQGQQVISGNTVTVKLLWGLF
;
A
#
# COMPACT_ATOMS: atom_id res chain seq x y z
N MET A 1 10.38 7.73 -16.85
CA MET A 1 9.19 7.99 -15.98
C MET A 1 9.68 8.38 -14.61
N ILE A 2 9.06 9.36 -13.99
CA ILE A 2 9.60 10.04 -12.80
C ILE A 2 8.48 10.09 -11.74
N ALA A 3 8.62 9.51 -10.52
CA ALA A 3 7.70 9.70 -9.38
C ALA A 3 8.35 10.47 -8.23
N THR A 4 7.70 11.46 -7.74
CA THR A 4 7.90 11.94 -6.38
C THR A 4 7.05 11.06 -5.43
N PRO A 5 7.52 10.72 -4.24
CA PRO A 5 6.62 10.18 -3.24
C PRO A 5 5.56 11.25 -2.96
N THR A 6 4.30 10.97 -3.28
CA THR A 6 3.21 11.70 -2.64
C THR A 6 3.36 11.43 -1.15
N SER A 7 3.25 12.45 -0.35
CA SER A 7 3.18 12.40 1.11
C SER A 7 1.99 11.53 1.52
N GLY A 8 2.16 10.22 1.47
CA GLY A 8 1.29 9.26 2.10
C GLY A 8 1.64 9.24 3.58
N GLY A 9 0.69 9.57 4.43
CA GLY A 9 0.91 9.75 5.85
C GLY A 9 1.47 8.49 6.51
N PHE A 10 2.49 8.70 7.29
CA PHE A 10 3.13 7.70 8.14
C PHE A 10 2.35 7.53 9.44
N THR A 11 1.15 6.96 9.40
CA THR A 11 0.40 6.66 10.62
C THR A 11 -0.37 5.37 10.51
N GLY A 12 0.30 4.33 10.61
CA GLY A 12 -0.18 2.98 10.85
C GLY A 12 1.06 2.18 11.14
N ASP A 13 1.23 1.70 12.35
CA ASP A 13 2.41 0.96 12.79
C ASP A 13 3.75 1.57 12.41
N LEU A 14 4.27 2.43 13.28
CA LEU A 14 5.63 2.99 13.17
C LEU A 14 6.74 1.91 13.03
N ALA A 15 6.45 0.67 13.28
CA ALA A 15 7.33 -0.46 13.04
C ALA A 15 7.38 -0.89 11.57
N GLN A 16 6.30 -0.70 10.80
CA GLN A 16 6.23 -1.10 9.39
C GLN A 16 6.48 0.07 8.42
N ALA A 17 6.34 1.33 8.87
CA ALA A 17 6.53 2.52 8.04
C ALA A 17 7.98 2.72 7.52
N PHE A 18 8.91 1.87 7.92
CA PHE A 18 10.31 1.91 7.47
C PHE A 18 10.73 0.74 6.58
N THR A 19 9.81 -0.10 6.12
CA THR A 19 10.09 -0.95 4.96
C THR A 19 10.10 -0.05 3.73
N LEU A 20 11.26 0.56 3.49
CA LEU A 20 11.51 1.24 2.22
C LEU A 20 11.37 0.24 1.08
N PRO A 21 10.79 0.64 -0.06
CA PRO A 21 11.02 -0.09 -1.28
C PRO A 21 12.53 -0.30 -1.43
N SER A 22 12.91 -1.49 -1.87
CA SER A 22 14.29 -1.93 -2.08
C SER A 22 15.19 -0.77 -2.51
N ALA A 23 16.24 -0.52 -1.71
CA ALA A 23 17.13 0.62 -1.86
C ALA A 23 17.64 0.76 -3.29
N ASP A 24 17.07 1.68 -4.04
CA ASP A 24 17.68 2.15 -5.28
C ASP A 24 18.80 3.13 -4.91
N GLY A 25 20.00 2.60 -4.94
CA GLY A 25 21.24 3.33 -5.09
C GLY A 25 21.63 4.39 -4.06
N CYS A 26 22.43 3.99 -3.11
CA CYS A 26 23.25 4.94 -2.32
C CYS A 26 24.67 4.42 -2.13
N CYS A 27 25.66 5.31 -2.06
CA CYS A 27 27.03 4.91 -2.25
C CYS A 27 28.17 5.74 -1.72
N GLY A 28 29.23 5.35 -1.35
CA GLY A 28 30.50 5.40 -1.52
C GLY A 28 31.66 5.89 -0.78
N THR A 29 32.69 5.75 -0.93
CA THR A 29 34.15 5.83 -0.74
C THR A 29 34.67 5.52 0.66
N ALA A 30 35.50 4.53 0.77
CA ALA A 30 36.93 4.59 1.13
C ALA A 30 37.56 3.21 1.33
N ALA A 31 38.82 3.15 1.00
CA ALA A 31 39.88 2.23 1.43
C ALA A 31 39.94 0.84 0.81
N LYS A 32 40.91 0.69 -0.09
CA LYS A 32 41.54 -0.54 -0.50
C LYS A 32 41.94 -1.40 0.70
N ALA A 33 41.23 -2.47 0.94
CA ALA A 33 41.79 -3.64 1.60
C ALA A 33 41.13 -4.87 0.99
N GLY A 34 41.89 -5.60 0.18
CA GLY A 34 41.49 -6.89 -0.41
C GLY A 34 41.21 -7.91 0.69
N ARG A 35 39.97 -8.04 1.14
CA ARG A 35 39.55 -9.10 2.04
C ARG A 35 39.28 -10.38 1.26
N LYS A 36 39.86 -11.48 1.74
CA LYS A 36 39.66 -12.82 1.16
C LYS A 36 38.17 -13.24 1.32
N PRO A 37 37.61 -14.07 0.40
CA PRO A 37 36.22 -14.55 0.47
C PRO A 37 35.85 -15.25 1.80
N THR A 38 36.83 -15.83 2.49
CA THR A 38 36.69 -16.51 3.80
C THR A 38 36.31 -15.56 4.95
N ASP A 39 36.62 -14.27 4.88
CA ASP A 39 36.32 -13.32 5.95
C ASP A 39 34.85 -12.85 5.89
N ARG A 40 34.26 -12.85 4.72
CA ARG A 40 32.84 -12.47 4.50
C ARG A 40 31.89 -13.54 5.01
N VAL A 41 32.21 -14.81 4.82
CA VAL A 41 31.46 -15.94 5.40
C VAL A 41 31.53 -15.95 6.93
N ARG A 42 32.67 -15.52 7.49
CA ARG A 42 32.83 -15.34 8.93
C ARG A 42 31.97 -14.21 9.48
N MET A 43 31.87 -13.10 8.75
CA MET A 43 31.05 -11.93 9.13
C MET A 43 29.55 -12.28 9.07
N PHE A 44 29.09 -13.01 8.05
CA PHE A 44 27.73 -13.55 7.97
C PHE A 44 27.41 -14.50 9.13
N LYS A 45 28.34 -15.43 9.44
CA LYS A 45 28.21 -16.32 10.61
C LYS A 45 28.21 -15.55 11.93
N MET A 46 28.98 -14.47 12.06
CA MET A 46 28.96 -13.60 13.23
C MET A 46 27.65 -12.82 13.34
N LEU A 47 27.08 -12.33 12.22
CA LEU A 47 25.79 -11.64 12.21
C LEU A 47 24.64 -12.59 12.58
N VAL A 48 24.61 -13.78 12.01
CA VAL A 48 23.64 -14.84 12.38
C VAL A 48 23.82 -15.25 13.85
N LEU A 49 25.05 -15.35 14.34
CA LEU A 49 25.35 -15.62 15.75
C LEU A 49 24.92 -14.47 16.66
N LEU A 50 25.07 -13.22 16.20
CA LEU A 50 24.63 -12.03 16.95
C LEU A 50 23.10 -11.97 17.04
N ILE A 51 22.39 -12.26 15.95
CA ILE A 51 20.93 -12.34 15.92
C ILE A 51 20.45 -13.48 16.82
N SER A 52 21.08 -14.64 16.74
CA SER A 52 20.71 -15.78 17.60
C SER A 52 21.02 -15.54 19.09
N THR A 53 22.09 -14.79 19.40
CA THR A 53 22.40 -14.40 20.80
C THR A 53 21.45 -13.31 21.31
N VAL A 54 21.02 -12.36 20.48
CA VAL A 54 20.00 -11.37 20.85
C VAL A 54 18.64 -12.03 21.09
N LEU A 55 18.25 -12.99 20.25
CA LEU A 55 17.04 -13.80 20.46
C LEU A 55 17.15 -14.68 21.72
N ALA A 56 18.31 -15.24 22.01
CA ALA A 56 18.54 -16.05 23.21
C ALA A 56 18.61 -15.22 24.51
N MET A 57 19.09 -13.97 24.46
CA MET A 57 19.10 -13.09 25.63
C MET A 57 17.73 -12.60 26.07
N GLN A 58 16.73 -12.61 25.18
CA GLN A 58 15.36 -12.22 25.52
C GLN A 58 14.57 -13.34 26.21
N ALA A 59 14.99 -14.59 26.11
CA ALA A 59 14.34 -15.75 26.74
C ALA A 59 14.42 -15.77 28.29
N LEU A 60 15.09 -14.79 28.92
CA LEU A 60 15.29 -14.72 30.37
C LEU A 60 14.33 -13.76 31.10
N HIS A 61 13.37 -13.15 30.40
CA HIS A 61 12.35 -12.32 31.04
C HIS A 61 11.07 -13.13 31.24
N ALA A 62 10.48 -13.04 32.43
CA ALA A 62 9.20 -13.69 32.72
C ALA A 62 8.12 -13.19 31.73
N ALA A 63 7.51 -14.12 30.99
CA ALA A 63 6.45 -13.81 30.04
C ALA A 63 5.32 -13.04 30.74
N PRO A 64 4.86 -11.89 30.22
CA PRO A 64 3.68 -11.25 30.72
C PRO A 64 2.48 -12.19 30.58
N ALA A 65 1.58 -12.19 31.56
CA ALA A 65 0.37 -13.02 31.51
C ALA A 65 -0.41 -12.74 30.23
N SER A 66 -0.76 -13.78 29.46
CA SER A 66 -1.57 -13.67 28.24
C SER A 66 -2.87 -12.91 28.58
N GLN A 67 -3.01 -11.70 28.02
CA GLN A 67 -4.24 -10.91 28.22
C GLN A 67 -5.36 -11.58 27.44
N ALA A 68 -6.46 -11.93 28.14
CA ALA A 68 -7.64 -12.48 27.48
C ALA A 68 -8.22 -11.44 26.51
N LEU A 69 -8.46 -11.85 25.26
CA LEU A 69 -9.04 -10.99 24.25
C LEU A 69 -10.52 -10.70 24.60
N PRO A 70 -10.98 -9.46 24.42
CA PRO A 70 -12.33 -9.08 24.83
C PRO A 70 -13.40 -9.68 23.90
N VAL A 71 -14.62 -9.82 24.43
CA VAL A 71 -15.80 -10.31 23.70
C VAL A 71 -16.93 -9.32 23.85
N VAL A 72 -17.66 -9.07 22.79
CA VAL A 72 -18.86 -8.23 22.77
C VAL A 72 -19.95 -8.84 21.90
N GLU A 73 -21.21 -8.63 22.29
CA GLU A 73 -22.38 -9.06 21.55
C GLU A 73 -22.98 -7.93 20.71
N ALA A 74 -23.19 -8.18 19.40
CA ALA A 74 -24.01 -7.32 18.54
C ALA A 74 -25.49 -7.64 18.77
N ARG A 75 -26.17 -6.88 19.61
CA ARG A 75 -27.59 -7.10 19.87
C ARG A 75 -28.47 -6.70 18.71
N ILE A 76 -29.61 -7.39 18.56
CA ILE A 76 -30.62 -7.07 17.54
C ILE A 76 -31.24 -5.72 17.86
N LYS A 77 -31.30 -4.82 16.87
CA LYS A 77 -31.94 -3.51 17.03
C LYS A 77 -33.45 -3.66 17.27
N SER A 78 -33.99 -2.93 18.21
CA SER A 78 -35.42 -2.93 18.57
C SER A 78 -36.26 -1.88 17.83
N GLY A 79 -35.64 -1.02 16.99
CA GLY A 79 -36.33 0.06 16.29
C GLY A 79 -35.59 0.53 15.05
N LYS A 80 -36.09 1.59 14.41
CA LYS A 80 -35.42 2.24 13.27
C LYS A 80 -34.21 3.02 13.76
N ILE A 81 -33.08 2.86 13.10
CA ILE A 81 -31.89 3.69 13.30
C ILE A 81 -31.84 4.71 12.16
N VAL A 82 -31.65 5.97 12.52
CA VAL A 82 -31.41 7.06 11.58
C VAL A 82 -29.97 7.50 11.80
N LEU A 83 -29.17 7.52 10.75
CA LEU A 83 -27.79 8.00 10.81
C LEU A 83 -27.81 9.53 10.76
N ASP A 84 -27.69 10.19 11.92
CA ASP A 84 -27.72 11.65 12.04
C ASP A 84 -26.58 12.20 12.91
N GLY A 85 -25.73 11.31 13.45
CA GLY A 85 -24.60 11.66 14.31
C GLY A 85 -25.04 12.26 15.65
N THR A 86 -26.23 11.94 16.14
CA THR A 86 -26.75 12.49 17.41
C THR A 86 -26.92 11.42 18.49
N LEU A 87 -27.01 11.86 19.76
CA LEU A 87 -27.20 10.94 20.90
C LEU A 87 -28.69 10.68 21.22
N ASN A 88 -29.63 11.23 20.44
CA ASN A 88 -31.05 11.31 20.85
C ASN A 88 -31.85 9.99 20.69
N GLN A 89 -31.25 8.98 20.06
CA GLN A 89 -31.96 7.73 19.73
C GLN A 89 -31.84 6.71 20.85
N GLN A 90 -32.98 6.38 21.50
CA GLN A 90 -33.04 5.42 22.60
C GLN A 90 -32.68 3.97 22.19
N VAL A 91 -32.83 3.62 20.92
CA VAL A 91 -32.50 2.26 20.39
C VAL A 91 -31.08 1.82 20.77
N TRP A 92 -30.14 2.75 20.87
CA TRP A 92 -28.77 2.47 21.24
C TRP A 92 -28.55 2.08 22.69
N GLN A 93 -29.48 2.38 23.59
CA GLN A 93 -29.34 2.06 25.03
C GLN A 93 -29.33 0.55 25.28
N SER A 94 -29.92 -0.25 24.38
CA SER A 94 -29.93 -1.71 24.49
C SER A 94 -28.56 -2.35 24.19
N ALA A 95 -27.68 -1.65 23.47
CA ALA A 95 -26.38 -2.17 23.09
C ALA A 95 -25.36 -2.10 24.25
N PRO A 96 -24.52 -3.14 24.42
CA PRO A 96 -23.39 -3.07 25.35
C PRO A 96 -22.50 -1.86 25.04
N LEU A 97 -21.94 -1.26 26.11
CA LEU A 97 -20.99 -0.16 25.99
C LEU A 97 -19.57 -0.72 25.95
N ILE A 98 -18.84 -0.40 24.90
CA ILE A 98 -17.41 -0.65 24.75
C ILE A 98 -16.67 0.65 25.06
N SER A 99 -15.55 0.57 25.77
CA SER A 99 -14.63 1.69 25.97
C SER A 99 -13.27 1.32 25.37
N LEU A 100 -12.68 2.25 24.60
CA LEU A 100 -11.33 2.07 24.08
C LEU A 100 -10.31 2.50 25.16
N THR A 101 -9.16 1.85 25.14
CA THR A 101 -8.06 2.07 26.08
C THR A 101 -6.84 2.56 25.30
N GLN A 102 -6.03 3.41 25.90
CA GLN A 102 -4.79 3.85 25.27
C GLN A 102 -3.87 2.67 24.98
N GLN A 103 -3.43 2.57 23.73
CA GLN A 103 -2.44 1.60 23.27
C GLN A 103 -1.09 2.28 23.04
N ILE A 104 -1.06 3.41 22.33
CA ILE A 104 0.14 4.18 22.02
C ILE A 104 -0.02 5.57 22.64
N PRO A 105 1.02 6.13 23.29
CA PRO A 105 2.37 5.63 23.48
C PRO A 105 2.55 4.74 24.72
N LEU A 106 1.62 4.74 25.66
CA LEU A 106 1.72 4.06 26.96
C LEU A 106 0.50 3.14 27.14
N PRO A 107 0.63 1.83 26.87
CA PRO A 107 -0.49 0.90 26.98
C PRO A 107 -1.17 0.93 28.34
N GLY A 108 -2.50 1.05 28.35
CA GLY A 108 -3.33 1.09 29.56
C GLY A 108 -3.30 2.40 30.33
N ALA A 109 -2.54 3.40 29.91
CA ALA A 109 -2.49 4.68 30.61
C ALA A 109 -3.82 5.45 30.47
N PRO A 110 -4.21 6.23 31.50
CA PRO A 110 -5.38 7.11 31.42
C PRO A 110 -5.17 8.21 30.36
N THR A 111 -6.26 8.58 29.69
CA THR A 111 -6.25 9.59 28.64
C THR A 111 -7.50 10.47 28.73
N PRO A 112 -7.42 11.78 28.40
CA PRO A 112 -8.59 12.63 28.33
C PRO A 112 -9.44 12.39 27.08
N PHE A 113 -8.94 11.63 26.09
CA PHE A 113 -9.64 11.31 24.85
C PHE A 113 -10.49 10.06 25.01
N THR A 114 -11.54 10.10 25.83
CA THR A 114 -12.39 8.92 26.00
C THR A 114 -13.13 8.60 24.71
N THR A 115 -13.21 7.31 24.38
CA THR A 115 -13.94 6.84 23.19
C THR A 115 -14.79 5.66 23.57
N THR A 116 -16.09 5.74 23.28
CA THR A 116 -17.04 4.68 23.57
C THR A 116 -17.76 4.24 22.32
N VAL A 117 -18.06 2.95 22.23
CA VAL A 117 -18.71 2.32 21.07
C VAL A 117 -19.91 1.50 21.52
N ARG A 118 -20.97 1.54 20.73
CA ARG A 118 -22.13 0.66 20.84
C ARG A 118 -22.39 -0.02 19.52
N ILE A 119 -22.73 -1.31 19.53
CA ILE A 119 -22.93 -2.13 18.35
C ILE A 119 -24.34 -2.71 18.38
N LEU A 120 -25.06 -2.52 17.27
CA LEU A 120 -26.36 -3.14 17.02
C LEU A 120 -26.36 -3.81 15.65
N ARG A 121 -27.22 -4.81 15.45
CA ARG A 121 -27.41 -5.43 14.15
C ARG A 121 -28.87 -5.53 13.73
N GLY A 122 -29.12 -5.52 12.44
CA GLY A 122 -30.34 -5.98 11.78
C GLY A 122 -30.09 -7.28 11.03
N GLN A 123 -30.96 -7.61 10.08
CA GLN A 123 -30.75 -8.74 9.19
C GLN A 123 -29.74 -8.42 8.06
N ARG A 124 -29.69 -7.17 7.62
CA ARG A 124 -28.85 -6.72 6.50
C ARG A 124 -27.81 -5.67 6.88
N HIS A 125 -27.80 -5.17 8.09
CA HIS A 125 -26.89 -4.09 8.47
C HIS A 125 -26.30 -4.34 9.84
N LEU A 126 -25.03 -4.04 9.96
CA LEU A 126 -24.33 -3.90 11.20
C LEU A 126 -24.16 -2.39 11.49
N TYR A 127 -24.51 -1.96 12.69
CA TYR A 127 -24.52 -0.56 13.08
C TYR A 127 -23.54 -0.30 14.21
N PHE A 128 -22.76 0.78 14.07
CA PHE A 128 -21.86 1.27 15.10
C PHE A 128 -22.22 2.72 15.45
N ARG A 129 -22.26 3.04 16.74
CA ARG A 129 -22.24 4.41 17.24
C ARG A 129 -20.96 4.60 18.04
N ILE A 130 -20.14 5.56 17.66
CA ILE A 130 -18.85 5.87 18.26
C ILE A 130 -18.91 7.30 18.76
N VAL A 131 -18.62 7.49 20.06
CA VAL A 131 -18.58 8.80 20.71
C VAL A 131 -17.15 9.09 21.11
N CYS A 132 -16.56 10.09 20.51
CA CYS A 132 -15.17 10.50 20.68
C CYS A 132 -15.13 11.82 21.45
N THR A 133 -14.71 11.80 22.73
CA THR A 133 -14.50 13.06 23.47
C THR A 133 -13.13 13.64 23.14
N ASP A 134 -13.04 14.95 23.25
CA ASP A 134 -11.83 15.71 23.02
C ASP A 134 -11.82 16.90 24.00
N PRO A 135 -10.74 17.09 24.77
CA PRO A 135 -10.65 18.21 25.72
C PRO A 135 -10.58 19.58 25.01
N ASP A 136 -10.18 19.62 23.74
CA ASP A 136 -10.16 20.83 22.91
C ASP A 136 -10.66 20.52 21.49
N PRO A 137 -11.99 20.47 21.27
CA PRO A 137 -12.57 20.12 19.98
C PRO A 137 -12.21 21.08 18.83
N SER A 138 -11.70 22.28 19.13
CA SER A 138 -11.23 23.22 18.11
C SER A 138 -9.97 22.75 17.39
N LYS A 139 -9.19 21.85 18.03
CA LYS A 139 -7.94 21.27 17.52
C LYS A 139 -8.11 19.90 16.89
N ILE A 140 -9.34 19.43 16.68
CA ILE A 140 -9.58 18.20 15.93
C ILE A 140 -9.04 18.35 14.51
N ALA A 141 -8.10 17.49 14.13
CA ALA A 141 -7.45 17.51 12.83
C ALA A 141 -8.34 16.85 11.77
N ILE A 142 -8.58 17.56 10.66
CA ILE A 142 -9.32 17.09 9.48
C ILE A 142 -8.60 17.65 8.25
N HIS A 143 -7.91 16.80 7.50
CA HIS A 143 -7.14 17.20 6.33
C HIS A 143 -7.81 16.80 5.02
N THR A 144 -8.71 15.81 5.04
CA THR A 144 -9.45 15.37 3.86
C THR A 144 -10.92 15.15 4.15
N LEU A 145 -11.78 15.47 3.16
CA LEU A 145 -13.17 15.00 3.09
C LEU A 145 -13.38 14.00 1.96
N LYS A 146 -12.37 13.79 1.12
CA LYS A 146 -12.46 12.89 -0.02
C LYS A 146 -12.67 11.45 0.44
N ARG A 147 -13.66 10.73 -0.19
CA ARG A 147 -13.79 9.28 -0.02
C ARG A 147 -12.50 8.58 -0.46
N ASP A 148 -12.06 7.59 0.30
CA ASP A 148 -10.81 6.84 0.13
C ASP A 148 -9.56 7.75 0.07
N GLY A 149 -9.70 8.99 0.60
CA GLY A 149 -8.58 9.88 0.85
C GLY A 149 -7.76 9.42 2.05
N ASP A 150 -6.49 9.81 2.07
CA ASP A 150 -5.60 9.50 3.18
C ASP A 150 -6.07 10.19 4.47
N GLN A 151 -6.48 9.40 5.46
CA GLN A 151 -6.95 9.85 6.77
C GLN A 151 -5.90 9.62 7.87
N SER A 152 -4.69 9.24 7.52
CA SER A 152 -3.64 8.92 8.49
C SER A 152 -3.27 10.09 9.41
N ASN A 153 -3.54 11.31 8.97
CA ASN A 153 -3.28 12.55 9.71
C ASN A 153 -4.54 13.18 10.33
N ASP A 154 -5.67 12.51 10.25
CA ASP A 154 -6.95 12.96 10.76
C ASP A 154 -7.30 12.29 12.09
N ASP A 155 -8.07 12.99 12.94
CA ASP A 155 -8.77 12.32 14.05
C ASP A 155 -9.80 11.38 13.42
N ASN A 156 -9.54 10.08 13.52
CA ASN A 156 -10.31 9.05 12.83
C ASN A 156 -10.59 7.85 13.72
N VAL A 157 -11.60 7.10 13.38
CA VAL A 157 -11.91 5.80 13.95
C VAL A 157 -11.83 4.73 12.85
N MET A 158 -11.29 3.58 13.20
CA MET A 158 -11.16 2.42 12.31
C MET A 158 -11.84 1.22 12.96
N ILE A 159 -12.66 0.51 12.17
CA ILE A 159 -13.31 -0.75 12.53
C ILE A 159 -12.71 -1.83 11.64
N VAL A 160 -12.25 -2.92 12.23
CA VAL A 160 -11.71 -4.10 11.54
C VAL A 160 -12.60 -5.30 11.84
N LEU A 161 -13.11 -5.96 10.80
CA LEU A 161 -14.04 -7.09 10.89
C LEU A 161 -13.48 -8.31 10.16
N ASP A 162 -13.06 -9.34 10.88
CA ASP A 162 -12.77 -10.68 10.34
C ASP A 162 -14.05 -11.52 10.35
N THR A 163 -14.76 -11.54 9.23
CA THR A 163 -16.04 -12.20 9.07
C THR A 163 -15.98 -13.73 9.02
N PHE A 164 -14.78 -14.29 8.98
CA PHE A 164 -14.50 -15.73 9.01
C PHE A 164 -13.85 -16.21 10.31
N ASP A 165 -13.46 -15.31 11.21
CA ASP A 165 -12.69 -15.59 12.45
C ASP A 165 -11.43 -16.45 12.19
N GLN A 166 -10.74 -16.19 11.09
CA GLN A 166 -9.53 -16.94 10.69
C GLN A 166 -8.22 -16.19 11.00
N LYS A 167 -8.31 -14.93 11.44
CA LYS A 167 -7.17 -14.06 11.73
C LYS A 167 -6.21 -13.88 10.56
N LYS A 168 -6.76 -13.86 9.36
CA LYS A 168 -6.02 -13.75 8.08
C LYS A 168 -6.57 -12.68 7.17
N LEU A 169 -7.89 -12.48 7.18
CA LEU A 169 -8.60 -11.56 6.31
C LEU A 169 -9.55 -10.73 7.13
N ALA A 170 -9.59 -9.42 6.87
CA ALA A 170 -10.58 -8.56 7.49
C ALA A 170 -10.99 -7.41 6.57
N TYR A 171 -12.21 -6.95 6.75
CA TYR A 171 -12.71 -5.70 6.20
C TYR A 171 -12.34 -4.57 7.13
N VAL A 172 -11.97 -3.44 6.54
CA VAL A 172 -11.64 -2.19 7.25
C VAL A 172 -12.67 -1.14 6.86
N PHE A 173 -13.20 -0.44 7.85
CA PHE A 173 -14.06 0.74 7.68
C PHE A 173 -13.49 1.86 8.53
N GLN A 174 -13.14 2.98 7.90
CA GLN A 174 -12.52 4.11 8.56
C GLN A 174 -13.31 5.38 8.28
N VAL A 175 -13.51 6.20 9.30
CA VAL A 175 -14.15 7.50 9.17
C VAL A 175 -13.43 8.53 10.02
N ASN A 176 -13.17 9.71 9.43
CA ASN A 176 -12.59 10.82 10.19
C ASN A 176 -13.65 11.75 10.80
N ALA A 177 -13.22 12.66 11.65
CA ALA A 177 -14.07 13.64 12.32
C ALA A 177 -14.76 14.65 11.39
N GLY A 178 -14.40 14.67 10.10
CA GLY A 178 -15.05 15.44 9.02
C GLY A 178 -16.12 14.67 8.27
N GLY A 179 -16.17 13.34 8.42
CA GLY A 179 -17.09 12.46 7.72
C GLY A 179 -16.53 11.86 6.43
N ALA A 180 -15.23 12.04 6.13
CA ALA A 180 -14.61 11.28 5.07
C ALA A 180 -14.62 9.79 5.41
N MET A 181 -14.97 8.97 4.44
CA MET A 181 -15.09 7.53 4.56
C MET A 181 -13.98 6.86 3.76
N ALA A 182 -13.37 5.81 4.32
CA ALA A 182 -12.49 4.92 3.59
C ALA A 182 -12.75 3.48 3.99
N ASP A 183 -12.70 2.58 3.03
CA ASP A 183 -12.91 1.16 3.26
C ASP A 183 -11.85 0.33 2.53
N GLY A 184 -11.56 -0.85 3.04
CA GLY A 184 -10.49 -1.68 2.49
C GLY A 184 -10.45 -3.08 3.05
N LEU A 185 -9.42 -3.80 2.64
CA LEU A 185 -9.19 -5.20 3.02
C LEU A 185 -7.79 -5.37 3.62
N ILE A 186 -7.72 -6.13 4.69
CA ILE A 186 -6.46 -6.69 5.20
C ILE A 186 -6.36 -8.11 4.65
N SER A 187 -5.20 -8.46 4.08
CA SER A 187 -4.95 -9.82 3.59
C SER A 187 -3.50 -10.22 3.78
N PRO A 188 -3.21 -11.52 3.95
CA PRO A 188 -1.86 -11.99 4.16
C PRO A 188 -0.94 -11.67 2.98
N GLY A 189 0.22 -11.10 3.26
CA GLY A 189 1.24 -10.76 2.26
C GLY A 189 0.95 -9.48 1.46
N TYR A 190 -0.16 -8.80 1.69
CA TYR A 190 -0.41 -7.49 1.09
C TYR A 190 0.24 -6.39 1.93
N VAL A 191 1.04 -5.58 1.27
CA VAL A 191 1.56 -4.31 1.79
C VAL A 191 1.46 -3.30 0.65
N ASN A 192 0.83 -2.18 0.89
CA ASN A 192 0.74 -1.11 -0.09
C ASN A 192 2.16 -0.58 -0.40
N PRO A 193 2.64 -0.67 -1.64
CA PRO A 193 4.03 -0.32 -1.97
C PRO A 193 4.35 1.17 -1.80
N ASN A 194 3.34 2.03 -1.72
CA ASN A 194 3.53 3.47 -1.57
C ASN A 194 3.49 3.94 -0.11
N THR A 195 2.68 3.27 0.74
CA THR A 195 2.42 3.71 2.11
C THR A 195 2.92 2.74 3.17
N GLY A 196 3.28 1.51 2.79
CA GLY A 196 3.58 0.43 3.75
C GLY A 196 2.35 -0.07 4.53
N SER A 197 1.15 0.43 4.23
CA SER A 197 -0.08 0.03 4.91
C SER A 197 -0.44 -1.43 4.60
N PRO A 198 -0.84 -2.24 5.59
CA PRO A 198 -1.37 -3.57 5.36
C PRO A 198 -2.81 -3.57 4.84
N VAL A 199 -3.42 -2.39 4.66
CA VAL A 199 -4.79 -2.23 4.17
C VAL A 199 -4.77 -1.89 2.69
N ASP A 200 -5.50 -2.67 1.91
CA ASP A 200 -5.81 -2.39 0.50
C ASP A 200 -7.11 -1.58 0.42
N TYR A 201 -6.99 -0.27 0.25
CA TYR A 201 -8.11 0.68 0.12
C TYR A 201 -8.72 0.71 -1.29
N SER A 202 -8.43 -0.25 -2.14
CA SER A 202 -9.05 -0.35 -3.45
C SER A 202 -10.42 -1.04 -3.45
N TRP A 203 -10.75 -1.75 -2.37
CA TRP A 203 -12.05 -2.37 -2.19
C TRP A 203 -13.10 -1.35 -1.76
N ASN A 204 -14.30 -1.45 -2.34
CA ASN A 204 -15.41 -0.57 -2.02
C ASN A 204 -16.62 -1.37 -1.54
N GLY A 205 -17.11 -1.08 -0.36
CA GLY A 205 -18.27 -1.70 0.27
C GLY A 205 -19.51 -0.81 0.28
N TYR A 206 -20.67 -1.43 0.51
CA TYR A 206 -21.92 -0.70 0.73
C TYR A 206 -22.06 -0.35 2.20
N TRP A 207 -21.72 0.87 2.55
CA TRP A 207 -21.89 1.39 3.89
C TRP A 207 -22.11 2.89 3.89
N LYS A 208 -22.58 3.41 5.01
CA LYS A 208 -22.83 4.84 5.21
C LYS A 208 -22.35 5.26 6.58
N ALA A 209 -21.90 6.49 6.68
CA ALA A 209 -21.55 7.14 7.94
C ALA A 209 -22.24 8.51 8.05
N ALA A 210 -22.64 8.87 9.26
CA ALA A 210 -23.02 10.23 9.60
C ALA A 210 -22.13 10.69 10.76
N VAL A 211 -21.43 11.80 10.56
CA VAL A 211 -20.53 12.36 11.55
C VAL A 211 -21.01 13.74 11.95
N LYS A 212 -20.97 14.02 13.26
CA LYS A 212 -21.32 15.34 13.81
C LYS A 212 -20.31 15.78 14.87
N ARG A 213 -19.76 16.95 14.68
CA ARG A 213 -18.95 17.61 15.70
C ARG A 213 -19.85 18.16 16.81
N THR A 214 -19.38 18.07 18.05
CA THR A 214 -20.07 18.53 19.25
C THR A 214 -19.17 19.47 20.05
N ALA A 215 -19.71 20.09 21.10
CA ALA A 215 -18.92 20.93 22.00
C ALA A 215 -17.87 20.14 22.80
N THR A 216 -17.97 18.80 22.86
CA THR A 216 -17.08 17.92 23.64
C THR A 216 -16.32 16.92 22.79
N GLY A 217 -16.34 17.05 21.46
CA GLY A 217 -15.68 16.12 20.53
C GLY A 217 -16.47 15.88 19.25
N TRP A 218 -16.70 14.61 18.90
CA TRP A 218 -17.46 14.22 17.71
C TRP A 218 -18.13 12.85 17.87
N ILE A 219 -19.13 12.59 17.07
CA ILE A 219 -19.91 11.35 17.06
C ILE A 219 -19.93 10.82 15.64
N ALA A 220 -19.68 9.51 15.46
CA ALA A 220 -19.91 8.80 14.22
C ALA A 220 -20.99 7.74 14.40
N GLU A 221 -21.95 7.70 13.49
CA GLU A 221 -22.89 6.60 13.31
C GLU A 221 -22.65 5.95 11.96
N ILE A 222 -22.42 4.65 11.97
CA ILE A 222 -22.00 3.87 10.79
C ILE A 222 -23.01 2.73 10.59
N ALA A 223 -23.41 2.49 9.35
CA ALA A 223 -24.22 1.34 8.95
C ALA A 223 -23.51 0.61 7.79
N ILE A 224 -23.11 -0.64 8.02
CA ILE A 224 -22.43 -1.51 7.07
C ILE A 224 -23.46 -2.50 6.53
N ASP A 225 -23.69 -2.53 5.20
CA ASP A 225 -24.58 -3.49 4.56
C ASP A 225 -23.84 -4.82 4.37
N THR A 226 -24.43 -5.91 4.85
CA THR A 226 -23.88 -7.26 4.75
C THR A 226 -23.87 -7.80 3.31
N GLN A 227 -24.50 -7.13 2.36
CA GLN A 227 -24.47 -7.49 0.94
C GLN A 227 -23.06 -7.44 0.36
N SER A 228 -22.24 -6.46 0.79
CA SER A 228 -20.86 -6.29 0.32
C SER A 228 -19.86 -7.17 1.06
N LEU A 229 -20.27 -7.82 2.14
CA LEU A 229 -19.38 -8.66 2.96
C LEU A 229 -19.49 -10.12 2.54
N GLN A 230 -18.34 -10.78 2.43
CA GLN A 230 -18.29 -12.24 2.41
C GLN A 230 -18.15 -12.73 3.85
N TYR A 231 -18.89 -13.76 4.23
CA TYR A 231 -18.85 -14.32 5.58
C TYR A 231 -19.28 -15.77 5.63
N ASN A 232 -18.92 -16.47 6.70
CA ASN A 232 -19.39 -17.83 6.94
C ASN A 232 -20.73 -17.81 7.70
N ARG A 233 -21.80 -18.28 7.08
CA ARG A 233 -23.16 -18.34 7.70
C ARG A 233 -23.24 -19.26 8.92
N SER A 234 -22.36 -20.24 9.01
CA SER A 234 -22.36 -21.19 10.15
C SER A 234 -21.69 -20.60 11.39
N HIS A 235 -20.96 -19.49 11.26
CA HIS A 235 -20.27 -18.87 12.38
C HIS A 235 -21.09 -17.72 12.96
N ALA A 236 -21.46 -17.84 14.25
CA ALA A 236 -22.16 -16.79 14.99
C ALA A 236 -21.20 -15.75 15.57
N ALA A 237 -19.90 -15.90 15.39
CA ALA A 237 -18.86 -15.04 15.91
C ALA A 237 -17.90 -14.59 14.79
N TRP A 238 -17.53 -13.31 14.80
CA TRP A 238 -16.55 -12.67 13.93
C TRP A 238 -15.40 -12.12 14.77
N GLY A 239 -14.23 -11.93 14.17
CA GLY A 239 -13.18 -11.11 14.75
C GLY A 239 -13.55 -9.62 14.65
N LEU A 240 -13.21 -8.86 15.69
CA LEU A 240 -13.43 -7.41 15.74
C LEU A 240 -12.24 -6.72 16.38
N ASN A 241 -11.80 -5.63 15.80
CA ASN A 241 -11.03 -4.62 16.52
C ASN A 241 -11.54 -3.22 16.15
N ILE A 242 -11.33 -2.28 17.07
CA ILE A 242 -11.74 -0.88 16.89
C ILE A 242 -10.63 0.00 17.45
N SER A 243 -10.23 1.02 16.70
CA SER A 243 -9.29 2.03 17.19
C SER A 243 -9.77 3.45 16.91
N ARG A 244 -9.21 4.40 17.65
CA ARG A 244 -9.22 5.83 17.37
C ARG A 244 -7.80 6.33 17.34
N TYR A 245 -7.47 7.12 16.35
CA TYR A 245 -6.21 7.85 16.27
C TYR A 245 -6.44 9.35 16.50
N VAL A 246 -5.63 9.95 17.38
CA VAL A 246 -5.61 11.39 17.67
C VAL A 246 -4.25 11.93 17.23
N PRO A 247 -4.12 12.50 16.01
CA PRO A 247 -2.83 12.76 15.36
C PRO A 247 -2.00 13.84 16.06
N ARG A 248 -2.62 14.87 16.61
CA ARG A 248 -1.89 15.96 17.30
C ARG A 248 -1.09 15.49 18.52
N ASP A 249 -1.56 14.42 19.17
CA ASP A 249 -0.89 13.81 20.33
C ASP A 249 -0.22 12.46 19.96
N GLN A 250 -0.30 12.07 18.66
CA GLN A 250 0.17 10.78 18.14
C GLN A 250 -0.29 9.64 19.06
N LEU A 251 -1.56 9.66 19.43
CA LEU A 251 -2.16 8.78 20.42
C LEU A 251 -3.12 7.83 19.73
N THR A 252 -2.96 6.52 20.01
CA THR A 252 -3.90 5.50 19.57
C THR A 252 -4.63 4.90 20.75
N LEU A 253 -5.94 4.85 20.65
CA LEU A 253 -6.82 4.08 21.50
C LEU A 253 -7.26 2.83 20.77
N ALA A 254 -7.35 1.69 21.44
CA ALA A 254 -7.83 0.44 20.86
C ALA A 254 -8.77 -0.29 21.83
N TRP A 255 -9.60 -1.16 21.28
CA TRP A 255 -10.47 -2.03 22.07
C TRP A 255 -9.75 -3.30 22.50
N SER A 256 -8.93 -3.85 21.64
CA SER A 256 -8.19 -5.10 21.86
C SER A 256 -6.72 -4.93 21.53
N GLY A 257 -5.87 -5.80 22.06
CA GLY A 257 -4.43 -5.77 21.80
C GLY A 257 -3.74 -4.56 22.46
N ILE A 258 -3.95 -4.34 23.76
CA ILE A 258 -3.42 -3.17 24.47
C ILE A 258 -1.95 -3.41 24.85
N ASN A 259 -1.09 -3.45 23.84
CA ASN A 259 0.35 -3.54 23.96
C ASN A 259 1.05 -2.86 22.77
N LEU A 260 2.35 -2.59 22.87
CA LEU A 260 3.09 -1.88 21.81
C LEU A 260 3.46 -2.74 20.60
N ASN A 261 3.31 -4.07 20.66
CA ASN A 261 3.56 -4.98 19.55
C ASN A 261 2.29 -5.33 18.77
N ALA A 262 1.12 -4.88 19.26
CA ALA A 262 -0.15 -5.03 18.59
C ALA A 262 -0.50 -3.79 17.77
N SER A 263 -1.30 -3.98 16.72
CA SER A 263 -2.01 -2.92 16.01
C SER A 263 -3.45 -3.32 15.76
N VAL A 264 -4.28 -2.35 15.40
CA VAL A 264 -5.68 -2.62 15.03
C VAL A 264 -5.76 -3.53 13.81
N THR A 265 -4.78 -3.48 12.92
CA THR A 265 -4.68 -4.28 11.69
C THR A 265 -4.00 -5.64 11.89
N ASN A 266 -3.40 -5.89 13.05
CA ASN A 266 -2.87 -7.21 13.40
C ASN A 266 -3.98 -8.10 13.95
N LEU A 267 -4.57 -8.90 13.09
CA LEU A 267 -5.74 -9.74 13.38
C LEU A 267 -5.50 -10.79 14.47
N GLN A 268 -4.25 -11.09 14.82
CA GLN A 268 -3.96 -11.99 15.94
C GLN A 268 -4.44 -11.42 17.29
N TRP A 269 -4.55 -10.08 17.37
CA TRP A 269 -4.95 -9.35 18.57
C TRP A 269 -6.42 -8.89 18.55
N GLU A 270 -7.20 -9.26 17.55
CA GLU A 270 -8.62 -8.92 17.51
C GLU A 270 -9.41 -9.64 18.61
N GLY A 271 -10.41 -8.95 19.17
CA GLY A 271 -11.42 -9.54 20.04
C GLY A 271 -12.51 -10.25 19.26
N THR A 272 -13.57 -10.68 19.94
CA THR A 272 -14.66 -11.45 19.33
C THR A 272 -15.97 -10.67 19.37
N LEU A 273 -16.63 -10.56 18.22
CA LEU A 273 -18.00 -10.05 18.05
C LEU A 273 -18.95 -11.24 17.89
N THR A 274 -19.84 -11.44 18.87
CA THR A 274 -20.85 -12.50 18.84
C THR A 274 -22.22 -11.99 18.37
N GLY A 275 -23.16 -12.90 18.15
CA GLY A 275 -24.51 -12.55 17.71
C GLY A 275 -24.61 -12.31 16.21
N MET A 276 -23.77 -12.91 15.38
CA MET A 276 -23.69 -12.66 13.93
C MET A 276 -24.45 -13.69 13.09
N GLU A 277 -25.29 -14.50 13.71
CA GLU A 277 -26.16 -15.48 13.04
C GLU A 277 -27.32 -14.81 12.29
N ASN A 278 -27.88 -15.51 11.30
CA ASN A 278 -29.08 -15.13 10.52
C ASN A 278 -28.94 -13.79 9.75
N LEU A 279 -27.75 -13.46 9.30
CA LEU A 279 -27.54 -12.34 8.39
C LEU A 279 -27.95 -12.68 6.95
N SER A 280 -28.33 -11.67 6.19
CA SER A 280 -28.77 -11.79 4.79
C SER A 280 -27.95 -10.86 3.89
N GLN A 281 -27.49 -11.35 2.76
CA GLN A 281 -26.82 -10.57 1.69
C GLN A 281 -27.82 -10.02 0.64
N GLY A 282 -29.12 -10.13 0.86
CA GLY A 282 -30.14 -9.74 -0.13
C GLY A 282 -30.11 -10.68 -1.35
N THR A 283 -30.29 -10.12 -2.56
CA THR A 283 -30.26 -10.89 -3.83
C THR A 283 -28.84 -11.35 -4.20
N GLY A 284 -27.81 -10.66 -3.69
CA GLY A 284 -26.41 -10.91 -4.03
C GLY A 284 -26.06 -10.61 -5.49
N LEU A 285 -26.97 -9.99 -6.26
CA LEU A 285 -26.78 -9.61 -7.66
C LEU A 285 -26.51 -8.10 -7.75
N GLU A 286 -25.51 -7.74 -8.53
CA GLU A 286 -25.13 -6.37 -8.85
C GLU A 286 -24.83 -6.30 -10.33
N PHE A 287 -25.43 -5.34 -11.03
CA PHE A 287 -25.23 -5.08 -12.44
C PHE A 287 -24.89 -3.62 -12.65
N ASP A 288 -23.69 -3.35 -13.13
CA ASP A 288 -23.10 -2.03 -13.24
C ASP A 288 -22.84 -1.66 -14.71
N PRO A 289 -23.87 -1.29 -15.49
CA PRO A 289 -23.68 -0.76 -16.83
C PRO A 289 -23.03 0.60 -16.78
N TYR A 290 -22.17 0.87 -17.77
CA TYR A 290 -21.60 2.18 -17.96
C TYR A 290 -21.62 2.64 -19.41
N MET A 291 -21.61 3.95 -19.57
CA MET A 291 -21.43 4.64 -20.83
C MET A 291 -20.34 5.67 -20.71
N LEU A 292 -19.47 5.73 -21.70
CA LEU A 292 -18.35 6.65 -21.78
C LEU A 292 -18.35 7.37 -23.11
N THR A 293 -18.11 8.67 -23.07
CA THR A 293 -17.84 9.48 -24.29
C THR A 293 -16.50 10.21 -24.08
N GLU A 294 -15.59 10.04 -25.03
CA GLU A 294 -14.30 10.68 -25.09
C GLU A 294 -14.21 11.57 -26.32
N TYR A 295 -13.89 12.83 -26.13
CA TYR A 295 -13.47 13.75 -27.18
C TYR A 295 -11.95 13.90 -27.17
N SER A 296 -11.31 13.71 -28.31
CA SER A 296 -9.87 13.89 -28.47
C SER A 296 -9.57 14.92 -29.56
N ASN A 297 -8.84 15.97 -29.18
CA ASN A 297 -8.39 17.00 -30.14
C ASN A 297 -7.42 16.42 -31.20
N ALA A 298 -6.56 15.46 -30.81
CA ALA A 298 -5.60 14.85 -31.73
C ALA A 298 -6.30 14.03 -32.83
N ARG A 299 -7.47 13.46 -32.56
CA ARG A 299 -8.28 12.70 -33.52
C ARG A 299 -9.38 13.54 -34.17
N HIS A 300 -9.63 14.75 -33.67
CA HIS A 300 -10.72 15.65 -34.08
C HIS A 300 -12.10 14.96 -34.09
N ASN A 301 -12.33 14.01 -33.19
CA ASN A 301 -13.59 13.28 -33.10
C ASN A 301 -13.96 12.93 -31.65
N ALA A 302 -15.23 12.66 -31.47
CA ALA A 302 -15.77 12.03 -30.27
C ALA A 302 -15.98 10.54 -30.53
N SER A 303 -15.65 9.71 -29.55
CA SER A 303 -15.92 8.28 -29.54
C SER A 303 -16.76 7.92 -28.31
N SER A 304 -17.79 7.11 -28.50
CA SER A 304 -18.59 6.61 -27.39
C SER A 304 -18.45 5.08 -27.29
N ARG A 305 -18.37 4.59 -26.07
CA ARG A 305 -18.26 3.18 -25.74
C ARG A 305 -19.23 2.87 -24.61
N ALA A 306 -19.70 1.64 -24.55
CA ALA A 306 -20.52 1.13 -23.45
C ALA A 306 -20.01 -0.26 -23.05
N GLY A 307 -20.16 -0.58 -21.79
CA GLY A 307 -19.83 -1.86 -21.23
C GLY A 307 -20.62 -2.10 -19.94
N PHE A 308 -20.34 -3.19 -19.29
CA PHE A 308 -20.93 -3.49 -17.99
C PHE A 308 -20.05 -4.41 -17.16
N ASP A 309 -20.21 -4.31 -15.84
CA ASP A 309 -19.74 -5.26 -14.87
C ASP A 309 -20.96 -5.96 -14.23
N LEU A 310 -20.85 -7.27 -14.02
CA LEU A 310 -21.88 -8.09 -13.36
C LEU A 310 -21.22 -8.86 -12.24
N LYS A 311 -21.75 -8.69 -11.01
CA LYS A 311 -21.27 -9.42 -9.82
C LYS A 311 -22.43 -10.22 -9.24
N TYR A 312 -22.18 -11.47 -8.92
CA TYR A 312 -23.16 -12.34 -8.30
C TYR A 312 -22.53 -13.16 -7.17
N ASN A 313 -23.12 -13.06 -5.99
CA ASN A 313 -22.71 -13.86 -4.85
C ASN A 313 -23.24 -15.30 -5.03
N LEU A 314 -22.37 -16.20 -5.51
CA LEU A 314 -22.68 -17.63 -5.69
C LEU A 314 -23.01 -18.28 -4.34
N THR A 315 -22.28 -17.91 -3.31
CA THR A 315 -22.54 -18.21 -1.90
C THR A 315 -22.17 -16.98 -1.07
N PRO A 316 -22.47 -16.91 0.23
CA PRO A 316 -22.02 -15.79 1.07
C PRO A 316 -20.51 -15.59 1.13
N GLY A 317 -19.73 -16.63 0.82
CA GLY A 317 -18.28 -16.57 0.81
C GLY A 317 -17.65 -16.57 -0.59
N LEU A 318 -18.41 -16.71 -1.69
CA LEU A 318 -17.88 -16.83 -3.04
C LEU A 318 -18.66 -15.98 -4.02
N ALA A 319 -18.00 -15.13 -4.78
CA ALA A 319 -18.60 -14.26 -5.80
C ALA A 319 -18.03 -14.54 -7.19
N GLY A 320 -18.89 -14.50 -8.20
CA GLY A 320 -18.53 -14.45 -9.61
C GLY A 320 -18.64 -13.03 -10.14
N LEU A 321 -17.68 -12.60 -10.96
CA LEU A 321 -17.68 -11.31 -11.64
C LEU A 321 -17.47 -11.53 -13.13
N LEU A 322 -18.23 -10.81 -13.95
CA LEU A 322 -18.05 -10.74 -15.41
C LEU A 322 -17.91 -9.29 -15.82
N THR A 323 -17.02 -9.00 -16.74
CA THR A 323 -16.87 -7.67 -17.35
C THR A 323 -16.88 -7.78 -18.87
N TYR A 324 -17.50 -6.79 -19.51
CA TYR A 324 -17.57 -6.69 -20.96
C TYR A 324 -17.17 -5.29 -21.43
N HIS A 325 -16.22 -5.23 -22.37
CA HIS A 325 -15.63 -4.00 -22.89
C HIS A 325 -15.05 -3.08 -21.79
N THR A 326 -14.24 -3.64 -20.89
CA THR A 326 -13.69 -2.92 -19.75
C THR A 326 -13.00 -1.63 -20.17
N ASP A 327 -13.35 -0.51 -19.55
CA ASP A 327 -12.73 0.80 -19.75
C ASP A 327 -12.07 1.31 -18.45
N PHE A 328 -10.91 1.95 -18.60
CA PHE A 328 -10.06 2.41 -17.48
C PHE A 328 -9.79 3.92 -17.53
N SER A 329 -10.65 4.68 -18.20
CA SER A 329 -10.48 6.13 -18.38
C SER A 329 -10.62 6.92 -17.07
N GLU A 330 -11.27 6.36 -16.07
CA GLU A 330 -11.38 6.93 -14.71
C GLU A 330 -10.14 6.68 -13.86
N ALA A 331 -9.20 5.84 -14.29
CA ALA A 331 -8.01 5.57 -13.49
C ALA A 331 -7.16 6.84 -13.31
N ALA A 332 -6.71 7.08 -12.08
CA ALA A 332 -5.89 8.25 -11.79
C ALA A 332 -4.55 8.21 -12.53
N VAL A 333 -4.11 9.36 -13.01
CA VAL A 333 -2.79 9.51 -13.63
C VAL A 333 -1.71 9.43 -12.56
N ASN A 334 -0.71 8.58 -12.77
CA ASN A 334 0.41 8.46 -11.85
C ASN A 334 1.32 9.71 -11.90
N ALA A 335 1.87 10.07 -10.75
CA ALA A 335 2.91 11.08 -10.68
C ALA A 335 4.16 10.65 -11.45
N GLN A 336 4.87 11.59 -12.07
CA GLN A 336 6.11 11.31 -12.80
C GLN A 336 7.26 11.01 -11.85
N GLN A 337 8.11 10.00 -12.18
CA GLN A 337 9.26 9.56 -11.38
C GLN A 337 10.61 9.72 -12.13
N VAL A 338 11.73 10.09 -11.43
CA VAL A 338 13.12 10.00 -11.97
C VAL A 338 13.72 8.66 -11.52
N ILE A 339 13.88 7.73 -12.45
CA ILE A 339 14.55 6.45 -12.19
C ILE A 339 16.01 6.61 -12.58
N VAL A 340 16.90 6.51 -11.60
CA VAL A 340 18.37 6.60 -11.78
C VAL A 340 19.05 5.22 -11.72
N SER A 341 18.26 4.16 -11.71
CA SER A 341 18.68 2.75 -11.68
C SER A 341 18.46 2.08 -13.04
N PRO A 342 19.30 1.11 -13.47
CA PRO A 342 19.07 0.34 -14.69
C PRO A 342 17.90 -0.65 -14.57
N PHE A 343 17.36 -0.85 -13.36
CA PHE A 343 16.34 -1.86 -13.12
C PHE A 343 14.93 -1.28 -13.26
N GLN A 344 14.03 -2.10 -13.84
CA GLN A 344 12.62 -1.75 -13.95
C GLN A 344 11.97 -1.76 -12.57
N GLN A 345 10.95 -0.90 -12.39
CA GLN A 345 10.13 -0.85 -11.19
C GLN A 345 8.70 -1.28 -11.49
N ALA A 346 8.09 -2.02 -10.60
CA ALA A 346 6.68 -2.32 -10.67
C ALA A 346 5.86 -1.07 -10.30
N ILE A 347 4.88 -0.75 -11.14
CA ILE A 347 3.96 0.39 -10.93
C ILE A 347 2.66 -0.16 -10.34
N PRO A 348 2.11 0.42 -9.27
CA PRO A 348 0.86 -0.04 -8.66
C PRO A 348 -0.31 -0.08 -9.65
N GLU A 349 -1.19 -1.07 -9.50
CA GLU A 349 -2.44 -1.15 -10.27
C GLU A 349 -3.39 -0.02 -9.87
N THR A 350 -4.16 0.49 -10.82
CA THR A 350 -5.15 1.58 -10.62
C THR A 350 -6.50 1.27 -11.26
N ARG A 351 -6.62 0.15 -11.98
CA ARG A 351 -7.84 -0.21 -12.74
C ARG A 351 -8.79 -1.03 -11.85
N ALA A 352 -10.00 -0.53 -11.66
CA ALA A 352 -10.98 -1.07 -10.72
C ALA A 352 -11.24 -2.57 -10.89
N PHE A 353 -11.40 -3.07 -12.13
CA PHE A 353 -11.60 -4.50 -12.39
C PHE A 353 -10.47 -5.36 -11.79
N PHE A 354 -9.21 -4.96 -11.90
CA PHE A 354 -8.09 -5.74 -11.36
C PHE A 354 -7.90 -5.54 -9.85
N LEU A 355 -8.31 -4.40 -9.31
CA LEU A 355 -8.22 -4.10 -7.90
C LEU A 355 -9.26 -4.88 -7.07
N ASP A 356 -10.48 -5.10 -7.59
CA ASP A 356 -11.48 -5.91 -6.90
C ASP A 356 -10.99 -7.36 -6.72
N GLY A 357 -10.72 -7.74 -5.46
CA GLY A 357 -10.17 -9.03 -5.07
C GLY A 357 -8.67 -9.23 -5.38
N ALA A 358 -7.91 -8.15 -5.66
CA ALA A 358 -6.47 -8.23 -5.90
C ALA A 358 -5.71 -8.91 -4.75
N ASN A 359 -6.16 -8.68 -3.53
CA ASN A 359 -5.64 -9.29 -2.31
C ASN A 359 -5.66 -10.84 -2.31
N ILE A 360 -6.63 -11.46 -3.00
CA ILE A 360 -6.72 -12.92 -3.12
C ILE A 360 -5.52 -13.48 -3.89
N PHE A 361 -5.02 -12.74 -4.88
CA PHE A 361 -3.86 -13.11 -5.69
C PHE A 361 -2.51 -12.77 -5.05
N SER A 362 -2.49 -12.25 -3.82
CA SER A 362 -1.24 -11.99 -3.09
C SER A 362 -0.43 -13.27 -2.89
N PHE A 363 0.90 -13.16 -2.94
CA PHE A 363 1.81 -14.29 -2.93
C PHE A 363 3.03 -14.01 -2.05
N GLY A 364 3.41 -14.99 -1.23
CA GLY A 364 4.58 -14.90 -0.36
C GLY A 364 4.42 -13.88 0.77
N HIS A 365 5.54 -13.49 1.35
CA HIS A 365 5.66 -12.45 2.37
C HIS A 365 6.96 -11.70 2.11
N ASN A 366 6.99 -10.37 2.27
CA ASN A 366 8.16 -9.50 2.09
C ASN A 366 8.97 -9.69 0.79
N LEU A 367 8.34 -10.16 -0.30
CA LEU A 367 9.02 -10.29 -1.60
C LEU A 367 9.29 -8.91 -2.26
N GLY A 368 8.60 -7.87 -1.80
CA GLY A 368 8.69 -6.53 -2.34
C GLY A 368 8.40 -6.49 -3.84
N GLN A 369 9.17 -5.66 -4.56
CA GLN A 369 9.08 -5.56 -6.01
C GLN A 369 10.07 -6.50 -6.75
N ASN A 370 10.82 -7.37 -6.03
CA ASN A 370 11.81 -8.23 -6.67
C ASN A 370 11.18 -9.35 -7.50
N PHE A 371 10.07 -9.90 -7.00
CA PHE A 371 9.32 -10.96 -7.69
C PHE A 371 7.82 -10.87 -7.38
N ILE A 372 7.01 -10.68 -8.41
CA ILE A 372 5.56 -10.64 -8.36
C ILE A 372 5.05 -11.67 -9.36
N PRO A 373 4.59 -12.87 -8.92
CA PRO A 373 4.17 -13.95 -9.85
C PRO A 373 2.98 -13.57 -10.73
N PHE A 374 2.08 -12.71 -10.22
CA PHE A 374 0.99 -12.13 -10.99
C PHE A 374 0.97 -10.61 -10.83
N TYR A 375 1.18 -9.90 -11.93
CA TYR A 375 1.19 -8.45 -12.04
C TYR A 375 0.18 -8.01 -13.10
N SER A 376 -1.01 -7.61 -12.65
CA SER A 376 -2.17 -7.33 -13.51
C SER A 376 -1.91 -6.27 -14.58
N ARG A 377 -0.96 -5.33 -14.36
CA ARG A 377 -0.60 -4.31 -15.37
C ARG A 377 0.01 -4.89 -16.65
N ASN A 378 0.47 -6.13 -16.64
CA ASN A 378 0.88 -6.82 -17.87
C ASN A 378 -0.34 -7.21 -18.76
N ILE A 379 -1.56 -7.19 -18.20
CA ILE A 379 -2.78 -7.41 -18.96
C ILE A 379 -3.30 -6.07 -19.49
N GLY A 380 -3.57 -5.99 -20.79
CA GLY A 380 -4.06 -4.77 -21.45
C GLY A 380 -2.98 -3.72 -21.73
N LEU A 381 -1.68 -4.05 -21.55
CA LEU A 381 -0.57 -3.15 -21.86
C LEU A 381 0.59 -3.94 -22.44
N VAL A 382 0.94 -3.71 -23.69
CA VAL A 382 2.06 -4.37 -24.37
C VAL A 382 3.05 -3.33 -24.89
N LYS A 383 4.29 -3.36 -24.42
CA LYS A 383 5.35 -2.39 -24.77
C LYS A 383 4.86 -0.93 -24.63
N ASN A 384 4.22 -0.60 -23.53
CA ASN A 384 3.60 0.71 -23.23
C ASN A 384 2.44 1.10 -24.18
N THR A 385 1.92 0.18 -25.00
CA THR A 385 0.78 0.40 -25.87
C THR A 385 -0.46 -0.24 -25.25
N PRO A 386 -1.55 0.50 -25.03
CA PRO A 386 -2.80 -0.06 -24.52
C PRO A 386 -3.39 -1.08 -25.52
N VAL A 387 -3.79 -2.23 -25.00
CA VAL A 387 -4.49 -3.30 -25.74
C VAL A 387 -5.86 -3.49 -25.09
N PRO A 388 -6.97 -3.37 -25.84
CA PRO A 388 -8.31 -3.51 -25.27
C PRO A 388 -8.54 -4.90 -24.68
N LEU A 389 -9.30 -4.95 -23.58
CA LEU A 389 -9.89 -6.18 -23.04
C LEU A 389 -11.32 -6.30 -23.55
N ASN A 390 -11.59 -7.38 -24.29
CA ASN A 390 -12.93 -7.63 -24.81
C ASN A 390 -13.86 -8.11 -23.69
N GLU A 391 -13.38 -9.04 -22.88
CA GLU A 391 -14.12 -9.64 -21.78
C GLU A 391 -13.18 -10.13 -20.69
N GLY A 392 -13.72 -10.23 -19.48
CA GLY A 392 -13.04 -10.80 -18.33
C GLY A 392 -14.02 -11.47 -17.38
N ALA A 393 -13.56 -12.54 -16.75
CA ALA A 393 -14.31 -13.26 -15.73
C ALA A 393 -13.45 -13.49 -14.49
N LYS A 394 -14.07 -13.39 -13.32
CA LYS A 394 -13.43 -13.75 -12.05
C LYS A 394 -14.36 -14.62 -11.20
N VAL A 395 -13.74 -15.51 -10.41
CA VAL A 395 -14.39 -16.16 -9.28
C VAL A 395 -13.49 -15.93 -8.08
N LEU A 396 -14.01 -15.31 -7.02
CA LEU A 396 -13.25 -14.84 -5.88
C LEU A 396 -13.96 -15.19 -4.58
N GLY A 397 -13.25 -15.66 -3.58
CA GLY A 397 -13.84 -15.78 -2.25
C GLY A 397 -13.21 -16.80 -1.33
N HIS A 398 -13.97 -17.14 -0.28
CA HIS A 398 -13.54 -17.98 0.84
C HIS A 398 -14.59 -19.07 1.12
N VAL A 399 -14.12 -20.32 1.25
CA VAL A 399 -14.97 -21.48 1.56
C VAL A 399 -14.18 -22.42 2.47
N ASP A 400 -14.67 -22.66 3.69
CA ASP A 400 -14.13 -23.68 4.62
C ASP A 400 -12.60 -23.67 4.78
N GLY A 401 -12.03 -22.50 5.00
CA GLY A 401 -10.57 -22.32 5.16
C GLY A 401 -9.81 -22.11 3.84
N TRP A 402 -10.42 -22.36 2.70
CA TRP A 402 -9.87 -22.03 1.38
C TRP A 402 -10.12 -20.57 1.02
N THR A 403 -9.11 -19.95 0.45
CA THR A 403 -9.21 -18.70 -0.30
C THR A 403 -8.97 -19.05 -1.76
N LEU A 404 -9.95 -18.73 -2.63
CA LEU A 404 -9.96 -19.10 -4.04
C LEU A 404 -10.05 -17.86 -4.92
N GLY A 405 -9.20 -17.79 -5.93
CA GLY A 405 -9.22 -16.77 -6.96
C GLY A 405 -8.98 -17.38 -8.33
N MET A 406 -9.82 -17.03 -9.29
CA MET A 406 -9.64 -17.34 -10.70
C MET A 406 -9.90 -16.06 -11.49
N LEU A 407 -9.05 -15.74 -12.43
CA LEU A 407 -9.20 -14.64 -13.37
C LEU A 407 -8.94 -15.17 -14.78
N ASP A 408 -9.86 -14.95 -15.67
CA ASP A 408 -9.73 -15.19 -17.10
C ASP A 408 -9.98 -13.89 -17.86
N THR A 409 -9.14 -13.55 -18.84
CA THR A 409 -9.27 -12.33 -19.64
C THR A 409 -8.95 -12.60 -21.10
N GLN A 410 -9.75 -12.02 -21.99
CA GLN A 410 -9.53 -12.06 -23.43
C GLN A 410 -9.05 -10.71 -23.93
N MET A 411 -7.78 -10.63 -24.36
CA MET A 411 -7.20 -9.44 -25.00
C MET A 411 -7.51 -9.42 -26.50
N ALA A 412 -7.75 -8.23 -27.02
CA ALA A 412 -7.97 -7.99 -28.45
C ALA A 412 -6.68 -8.15 -29.29
N SER A 413 -6.83 -8.41 -30.57
CA SER A 413 -5.71 -8.31 -31.53
C SER A 413 -5.43 -6.85 -31.88
N THR A 414 -4.15 -6.49 -31.89
CA THR A 414 -3.65 -5.16 -32.27
C THR A 414 -2.36 -5.29 -33.06
N PRO A 415 -1.80 -4.21 -33.62
CA PRO A 415 -0.49 -4.27 -34.29
C PRO A 415 0.68 -4.73 -33.39
N VAL A 416 0.51 -4.69 -32.05
CA VAL A 416 1.57 -5.04 -31.09
C VAL A 416 1.33 -6.36 -30.36
N SER A 417 0.15 -6.98 -30.52
CA SER A 417 -0.23 -8.24 -29.86
C SER A 417 -1.25 -9.02 -30.67
N ASN A 418 -1.18 -10.35 -30.63
CA ASN A 418 -2.26 -11.21 -31.10
C ASN A 418 -3.41 -11.24 -30.07
N ALA A 419 -4.61 -11.60 -30.54
CA ALA A 419 -5.71 -11.94 -29.62
C ALA A 419 -5.25 -13.10 -28.74
N THR A 420 -5.37 -12.96 -27.42
CA THR A 420 -4.87 -13.97 -26.49
C THR A 420 -5.76 -14.06 -25.25
N ASN A 421 -5.89 -15.31 -24.77
CA ASN A 421 -6.53 -15.59 -23.48
C ASN A 421 -5.47 -15.71 -22.39
N LEU A 422 -5.69 -15.03 -21.26
CA LEU A 422 -4.80 -15.00 -20.12
C LEU A 422 -5.56 -15.51 -18.89
N LEU A 423 -4.98 -16.53 -18.24
CA LEU A 423 -5.58 -17.19 -17.08
C LEU A 423 -4.67 -17.06 -15.86
N VAL A 424 -5.27 -16.75 -14.71
CA VAL A 424 -4.63 -16.73 -13.39
C VAL A 424 -5.48 -17.52 -12.41
N GLY A 425 -4.88 -18.46 -11.71
CA GLY A 425 -5.52 -19.24 -10.66
C GLY A 425 -4.76 -19.12 -9.34
N ARG A 426 -5.47 -18.87 -8.26
CA ARG A 426 -4.93 -18.82 -6.89
C ARG A 426 -5.79 -19.69 -5.98
N ALA A 427 -5.16 -20.57 -5.23
CA ALA A 427 -5.79 -21.31 -4.14
C ALA A 427 -4.88 -21.27 -2.92
N SER A 428 -5.38 -20.89 -1.78
CA SER A 428 -4.65 -20.97 -0.53
C SER A 428 -5.55 -21.55 0.57
N TYR A 429 -4.93 -22.26 1.51
CA TYR A 429 -5.61 -22.96 2.60
C TYR A 429 -5.02 -22.56 3.95
N ASN A 430 -5.87 -22.15 4.88
CA ASN A 430 -5.51 -21.88 6.27
C ASN A 430 -5.54 -23.19 7.05
N ILE A 431 -4.36 -23.78 7.29
CA ILE A 431 -4.22 -25.01 8.10
C ILE A 431 -4.72 -24.75 9.53
N ASN A 432 -4.42 -23.56 10.04
CA ASN A 432 -4.93 -23.04 11.32
C ASN A 432 -4.78 -21.49 11.34
N LYS A 433 -5.14 -20.83 12.46
CA LYS A 433 -5.04 -19.37 12.61
C LYS A 433 -3.62 -18.80 12.45
N GLN A 434 -2.58 -19.64 12.51
CA GLN A 434 -1.18 -19.23 12.35
C GLN A 434 -0.62 -19.58 10.98
N TRP A 435 -0.97 -20.73 10.38
CA TRP A 435 -0.31 -21.29 9.22
C TRP A 435 -1.21 -21.31 7.98
N ARG A 436 -0.71 -20.74 6.89
CA ARG A 436 -1.33 -20.74 5.55
C ARG A 436 -0.36 -21.34 4.53
N MET A 437 -0.89 -22.05 3.55
CA MET A 437 -0.18 -22.51 2.34
C MET A 437 -0.99 -22.12 1.12
N GLY A 438 -0.30 -21.89 -0.02
CA GLY A 438 -0.96 -21.49 -1.23
C GLY A 438 -0.25 -21.91 -2.51
N MET A 439 -1.01 -21.92 -3.62
CA MET A 439 -0.54 -22.16 -4.97
C MET A 439 -1.08 -21.08 -5.89
N LEU A 440 -0.24 -20.55 -6.78
CA LEU A 440 -0.64 -19.61 -7.83
C LEU A 440 -0.13 -20.13 -9.18
N ILE A 441 -1.00 -20.11 -10.18
CA ILE A 441 -0.69 -20.50 -11.55
C ILE A 441 -1.07 -19.34 -12.46
N THR A 442 -0.19 -18.99 -13.41
CA THR A 442 -0.52 -18.07 -14.52
C THR A 442 -0.28 -18.77 -15.84
N ARG A 443 -1.10 -18.47 -16.85
CA ARG A 443 -0.97 -19.02 -18.22
C ARG A 443 -1.21 -17.93 -19.25
N GLY A 444 -0.33 -17.86 -20.23
CA GLY A 444 -0.40 -16.98 -21.37
C GLY A 444 0.73 -15.95 -21.40
N THR A 445 0.83 -15.25 -22.51
CA THR A 445 1.78 -14.14 -22.72
C THR A 445 1.01 -12.89 -23.14
N PRO A 446 1.33 -11.68 -22.64
CA PRO A 446 0.62 -10.45 -23.01
C PRO A 446 0.69 -10.13 -24.50
N THR A 447 1.73 -10.62 -25.20
CA THR A 447 1.90 -10.42 -26.65
C THR A 447 1.07 -11.38 -27.49
N GLY A 448 0.53 -12.46 -26.89
CA GLY A 448 -0.11 -13.55 -27.63
C GLY A 448 0.84 -14.37 -28.50
N HIS A 449 2.16 -14.25 -28.27
CA HIS A 449 3.18 -15.07 -28.91
C HIS A 449 3.78 -16.05 -27.90
N GLY A 450 4.02 -17.27 -28.34
CA GLY A 450 4.57 -18.32 -27.49
C GLY A 450 3.60 -18.83 -26.40
N THR A 451 4.14 -19.69 -25.56
CA THR A 451 3.43 -20.22 -24.38
C THR A 451 4.26 -19.99 -23.13
N ASN A 452 3.62 -19.55 -22.06
CA ASN A 452 4.21 -19.42 -20.73
C ASN A 452 3.21 -19.89 -19.68
N ILE A 453 3.70 -20.73 -18.77
CA ILE A 453 2.98 -21.15 -17.57
C ILE A 453 3.94 -20.95 -16.40
N LEU A 454 3.55 -20.16 -15.43
CA LEU A 454 4.21 -20.07 -14.14
C LEU A 454 3.40 -20.85 -13.10
N THR A 455 4.04 -21.76 -12.40
CA THR A 455 3.49 -22.44 -11.23
C THR A 455 4.28 -22.03 -10.00
N SER A 456 3.61 -21.57 -8.96
CA SER A 456 4.25 -21.07 -7.74
C SER A 456 3.53 -21.54 -6.49
N PHE A 457 4.30 -21.77 -5.41
CA PHE A 457 3.82 -22.17 -4.09
C PHE A 457 4.37 -21.24 -3.04
N ASP A 458 3.56 -20.95 -2.03
CA ASP A 458 3.97 -20.17 -0.86
C ASP A 458 3.40 -20.76 0.43
N SER A 459 4.12 -20.51 1.51
CA SER A 459 3.72 -20.89 2.86
C SER A 459 4.13 -19.80 3.83
N THR A 460 3.24 -19.44 4.75
CA THR A 460 3.52 -18.44 5.79
C THR A 460 3.00 -18.94 7.13
N TRP A 461 3.87 -18.95 8.12
CA TRP A 461 3.54 -19.15 9.52
C TRP A 461 3.77 -17.87 10.29
N SER A 462 2.77 -17.44 11.08
CA SER A 462 2.81 -16.19 11.85
C SER A 462 2.31 -16.42 13.25
N THR A 463 2.99 -15.84 14.23
CA THR A 463 2.51 -15.79 15.62
C THR A 463 2.67 -14.39 16.20
N SER A 464 1.80 -14.03 17.15
CA SER A 464 1.90 -12.80 17.94
C SER A 464 1.96 -13.10 19.46
N THR A 465 2.26 -14.35 19.80
CA THR A 465 2.34 -14.82 21.19
C THR A 465 3.70 -15.39 21.53
N LEU A 466 4.71 -15.16 20.69
CA LEU A 466 6.09 -15.54 21.01
C LEU A 466 6.52 -14.72 22.24
N ASP A 467 7.02 -15.43 23.28
CA ASP A 467 7.38 -14.80 24.56
C ASP A 467 6.28 -13.87 25.12
N GLY A 468 5.01 -14.29 24.98
CA GLY A 468 3.82 -13.61 25.49
C GLY A 468 3.17 -12.60 24.55
N ASP A 469 3.92 -11.67 23.95
CA ASP A 469 3.38 -10.59 23.10
C ASP A 469 4.21 -10.27 21.85
N LYS A 470 5.19 -11.10 21.50
CA LYS A 470 6.04 -10.82 20.35
C LYS A 470 5.51 -11.45 19.06
N ASN A 471 5.70 -10.72 17.97
CA ASN A 471 5.38 -11.14 16.62
C ASN A 471 6.57 -11.86 15.98
N LEU A 472 6.30 -12.91 15.23
CA LEU A 472 7.25 -13.60 14.36
C LEU A 472 6.53 -14.12 13.13
N ASN A 473 7.04 -13.81 11.95
CA ASN A 473 6.61 -14.34 10.66
C ASN A 473 7.74 -15.19 10.06
N VAL A 474 7.39 -16.34 9.55
CA VAL A 474 8.32 -17.22 8.79
C VAL A 474 7.61 -17.60 7.51
N SER A 475 8.23 -17.32 6.37
CA SER A 475 7.65 -17.65 5.07
C SER A 475 8.65 -18.32 4.14
N GLY A 476 8.14 -19.08 3.18
CA GLY A 476 8.91 -19.65 2.11
C GLY A 476 8.08 -19.74 0.84
N TRP A 477 8.75 -19.67 -0.31
CA TRP A 477 8.11 -19.76 -1.60
C TRP A 477 8.98 -20.51 -2.62
N GLY A 478 8.31 -21.02 -3.66
CA GLY A 478 8.95 -21.62 -4.82
C GLY A 478 8.15 -21.34 -6.08
N ALA A 479 8.82 -21.22 -7.22
CA ALA A 479 8.20 -20.99 -8.52
C ALA A 479 8.94 -21.71 -9.64
N HIS A 480 8.21 -22.06 -10.71
CA HIS A 480 8.76 -22.67 -11.93
C HIS A 480 8.04 -22.14 -13.16
N SER A 481 8.80 -21.65 -14.15
CA SER A 481 8.30 -21.27 -15.47
C SER A 481 8.47 -22.39 -16.46
N SER A 482 7.45 -22.62 -17.30
CA SER A 482 7.48 -23.57 -18.40
C SER A 482 6.87 -22.94 -19.66
N GLY A 483 7.43 -23.25 -20.83
CA GLY A 483 6.96 -22.67 -22.09
C GLY A 483 7.94 -22.91 -23.23
N ASN A 484 7.58 -22.48 -24.45
CA ASN A 484 8.42 -22.68 -25.63
C ASN A 484 9.35 -21.49 -25.95
N ASP A 485 9.15 -20.33 -25.33
CA ASP A 485 9.93 -19.11 -25.58
C ASP A 485 10.74 -18.68 -24.35
N LEU A 486 11.00 -19.61 -23.41
CA LEU A 486 11.81 -19.30 -22.24
C LEU A 486 13.29 -19.11 -22.62
N PRO A 487 14.01 -18.19 -21.95
CA PRO A 487 15.47 -18.13 -22.04
C PRO A 487 16.12 -19.48 -21.67
N THR A 488 17.31 -19.73 -22.19
CA THR A 488 18.07 -20.94 -21.79
C THR A 488 18.58 -20.81 -20.35
N GLY A 489 18.41 -21.86 -19.55
CA GLY A 489 18.92 -21.88 -18.18
C GLY A 489 17.96 -22.47 -17.16
N THR A 490 18.08 -22.01 -15.92
CA THR A 490 17.26 -22.47 -14.79
C THR A 490 15.98 -21.67 -14.68
N ALA A 491 14.83 -22.34 -14.86
CA ALA A 491 13.50 -21.71 -14.81
C ALA A 491 12.86 -21.76 -13.40
N ASN A 492 13.64 -22.02 -12.37
CA ASN A 492 13.16 -22.09 -10.98
C ASN A 492 13.49 -20.81 -10.22
N GLY A 493 12.63 -20.49 -9.23
CA GLY A 493 12.90 -19.51 -8.20
C GLY A 493 12.44 -20.04 -6.84
N TYR A 494 13.09 -19.63 -5.76
CA TYR A 494 12.68 -19.94 -4.41
C TYR A 494 13.28 -18.95 -3.41
N GLY A 495 12.66 -18.85 -2.25
CA GLY A 495 13.15 -17.99 -1.18
C GLY A 495 12.55 -18.30 0.17
N VAL A 496 13.16 -17.72 1.18
CA VAL A 496 12.73 -17.77 2.58
C VAL A 496 12.83 -16.37 3.19
N ASP A 497 11.94 -16.10 4.12
CA ASP A 497 11.87 -14.85 4.86
C ASP A 497 11.58 -15.13 6.34
N VAL A 498 12.27 -14.44 7.23
CA VAL A 498 12.06 -14.46 8.69
C VAL A 498 12.01 -13.03 9.18
N GLU A 499 10.83 -12.61 9.61
CA GLU A 499 10.58 -11.27 10.10
C GLU A 499 10.16 -11.29 11.59
N TYR A 500 10.77 -10.41 12.38
CA TYR A 500 10.46 -10.16 13.79
C TYR A 500 10.01 -8.71 13.98
N PRO A 501 8.72 -8.39 13.67
CA PRO A 501 8.19 -7.02 13.63
C PRO A 501 7.68 -6.60 15.01
N ASN A 502 8.57 -6.12 15.89
CA ASN A 502 8.22 -5.71 17.25
C ASN A 502 8.67 -4.28 17.57
N ASN A 503 8.06 -3.66 18.58
CA ASN A 503 8.20 -2.23 18.86
C ASN A 503 9.61 -1.79 19.30
N LEU A 504 10.33 -2.62 20.07
CA LEU A 504 11.70 -2.28 20.51
C LEU A 504 12.74 -2.71 19.50
N TRP A 505 12.56 -3.90 18.92
CA TRP A 505 13.43 -4.47 17.89
C TRP A 505 12.60 -4.90 16.70
N TYR A 506 13.00 -4.48 15.53
CA TYR A 506 12.55 -5.04 14.26
C TYR A 506 13.73 -5.74 13.60
N ALA A 507 13.52 -6.94 13.09
CA ALA A 507 14.50 -7.66 12.30
C ALA A 507 13.83 -8.35 11.11
N ASP A 508 14.49 -8.32 9.96
CA ASP A 508 14.08 -9.03 8.75
C ASP A 508 15.30 -9.69 8.10
N LEU A 509 15.16 -10.95 7.76
CA LEU A 509 16.15 -11.74 7.04
C LEU A 509 15.46 -12.42 5.85
N ASN A 510 15.83 -12.01 4.65
CA ASN A 510 15.24 -12.49 3.42
C ASN A 510 16.34 -13.05 2.49
N TYR A 511 16.13 -14.27 1.95
CA TYR A 511 16.99 -14.88 0.94
C TYR A 511 16.16 -15.33 -0.24
N ASN A 512 16.57 -14.94 -1.46
CA ASN A 512 15.90 -15.31 -2.70
C ASN A 512 16.91 -15.79 -3.76
N TYR A 513 16.53 -16.85 -4.46
CA TYR A 513 17.19 -17.37 -5.66
C TYR A 513 16.27 -17.18 -6.85
N TYR A 514 16.74 -16.55 -7.89
CA TYR A 514 16.04 -16.34 -9.15
C TYR A 514 16.85 -16.96 -10.30
N GLY A 515 16.31 -17.99 -10.94
CA GLY A 515 16.90 -18.59 -12.12
C GLY A 515 16.94 -17.61 -13.30
N ASN A 516 17.90 -17.78 -14.19
CA ASN A 516 18.04 -16.90 -15.36
C ASN A 516 17.00 -17.15 -16.46
N ALA A 517 16.30 -18.29 -16.42
CA ALA A 517 15.16 -18.62 -17.28
C ALA A 517 13.82 -18.57 -16.53
N LEU A 518 13.79 -18.09 -15.28
CA LEU A 518 12.54 -17.81 -14.58
C LEU A 518 11.87 -16.59 -15.23
N ASP A 519 10.76 -16.83 -15.88
CA ASP A 519 10.00 -15.81 -16.63
C ASP A 519 8.52 -15.83 -16.20
N PRO A 520 8.08 -14.95 -15.31
CA PRO A 520 6.68 -14.75 -14.99
C PRO A 520 6.05 -13.82 -16.05
N ALA A 521 5.65 -14.34 -17.21
CA ALA A 521 5.15 -13.53 -18.32
C ALA A 521 3.94 -12.64 -17.93
N LEU A 522 3.04 -13.10 -17.02
CA LEU A 522 1.98 -12.31 -16.43
C LEU A 522 2.36 -11.70 -15.07
N GLY A 523 3.62 -11.77 -14.70
CA GLY A 523 4.17 -11.26 -13.45
C GLY A 523 5.26 -10.22 -13.66
N PHE A 524 6.11 -10.07 -12.68
CA PHE A 524 7.26 -9.16 -12.71
C PHE A 524 8.44 -9.81 -11.98
N ILE A 525 9.62 -9.66 -12.55
CA ILE A 525 10.90 -10.02 -11.92
C ILE A 525 11.91 -8.93 -12.22
N GLN A 526 12.49 -8.35 -11.20
CA GLN A 526 13.39 -7.22 -11.35
C GLN A 526 14.77 -7.65 -11.87
N ARG A 527 15.35 -8.72 -11.28
CA ARG A 527 16.72 -9.19 -11.58
C ARG A 527 16.75 -10.73 -11.70
N PRO A 528 16.42 -11.33 -12.85
CA PRO A 528 16.59 -12.77 -13.07
C PRO A 528 18.09 -13.14 -13.07
N GLY A 529 18.41 -14.40 -12.80
CA GLY A 529 19.77 -14.89 -12.78
C GLY A 529 20.59 -14.44 -11.56
N THR A 530 19.94 -14.21 -10.42
CA THR A 530 20.60 -13.70 -9.19
C THR A 530 20.25 -14.50 -7.95
N ARG A 531 21.13 -14.39 -6.95
CA ARG A 531 20.87 -14.70 -5.53
C ARG A 531 20.90 -13.41 -4.76
N GLN A 532 19.88 -13.18 -3.96
CA GLN A 532 19.72 -11.95 -3.20
C GLN A 532 19.56 -12.28 -1.72
N THR A 533 20.30 -11.61 -0.88
CA THR A 533 20.17 -11.65 0.58
C THR A 533 19.89 -10.25 1.06
N TYR A 534 18.84 -10.09 1.84
CA TYR A 534 18.51 -8.84 2.52
C TYR A 534 18.46 -9.06 4.02
N VAL A 535 19.02 -8.14 4.77
CA VAL A 535 18.98 -8.13 6.24
C VAL A 535 18.67 -6.72 6.70
N GLN A 536 17.70 -6.59 7.56
CA GLN A 536 17.39 -5.35 8.27
C GLN A 536 17.38 -5.57 9.76
N LEU A 537 17.94 -4.64 10.51
CA LEU A 537 17.85 -4.61 11.97
C LEU A 537 17.59 -3.17 12.42
N VAL A 538 16.53 -2.97 13.20
CA VAL A 538 16.18 -1.66 13.75
C VAL A 538 16.03 -1.76 15.26
N TYR A 539 16.71 -0.90 15.99
CA TYR A 539 16.54 -0.68 17.42
C TYR A 539 15.75 0.61 17.64
N GLN A 540 14.60 0.54 18.32
CA GLN A 540 13.58 1.59 18.36
C GLN A 540 13.21 2.03 19.78
N PRO A 541 14.16 2.53 20.59
CA PRO A 541 13.90 2.88 21.98
C PRO A 541 13.06 4.14 22.10
N ARG A 542 12.25 4.17 23.17
CA ARG A 542 11.49 5.35 23.60
C ARG A 542 12.21 5.97 24.79
N PRO A 543 12.72 7.22 24.68
CA PRO A 543 13.29 7.92 25.82
C PRO A 543 12.28 8.09 26.96
N ALA A 544 12.77 8.23 28.18
CA ALA A 544 11.93 8.51 29.34
C ALA A 544 11.19 9.85 29.17
N SER A 545 9.98 9.95 29.71
CA SER A 545 9.13 11.16 29.65
C SER A 545 9.71 12.38 30.38
N HIS A 546 10.81 12.21 31.08
CA HIS A 546 11.56 13.26 31.80
C HIS A 546 13.06 13.15 31.45
N GLY A 547 13.76 14.28 31.53
CA GLY A 547 15.17 14.36 31.19
C GLY A 547 15.45 15.10 29.88
N ARG A 548 16.73 15.11 29.45
CA ARG A 548 17.17 15.88 28.26
C ARG A 548 16.56 15.44 26.93
N LEU A 549 16.13 14.19 26.80
CA LEU A 549 15.54 13.62 25.59
C LEU A 549 14.02 13.50 25.67
N SER A 550 13.35 14.08 26.65
CA SER A 550 11.88 13.99 26.83
C SER A 550 11.08 14.60 25.67
N TRP A 551 11.68 15.48 24.86
CA TRP A 551 11.08 16.03 23.63
C TRP A 551 11.08 15.04 22.47
N ILE A 552 11.89 13.97 22.55
CA ILE A 552 11.90 12.87 21.59
C ILE A 552 10.86 11.84 22.03
N ARG A 553 10.00 11.43 21.12
CA ARG A 553 9.04 10.36 21.31
C ARG A 553 9.66 8.98 21.13
N GLN A 554 10.42 8.82 20.05
CA GLN A 554 11.09 7.56 19.71
C GLN A 554 12.31 7.82 18.85
N LEU A 555 13.33 7.02 19.07
CA LEU A 555 14.56 6.94 18.26
C LEU A 555 14.50 5.68 17.40
N PHE A 556 15.19 5.69 16.25
CA PHE A 556 15.28 4.55 15.35
C PHE A 556 16.73 4.42 14.86
N PHE A 557 17.41 3.38 15.27
CA PHE A 557 18.74 3.04 14.78
C PHE A 557 18.62 1.89 13.80
N ASN A 558 18.72 2.19 12.51
CA ASN A 558 18.49 1.22 11.44
C ASN A 558 19.78 0.85 10.74
N GLY A 559 19.96 -0.44 10.48
CA GLY A 559 20.98 -1.01 9.62
C GLY A 559 20.34 -1.94 8.60
N ASN A 560 20.51 -1.64 7.30
CA ASN A 560 20.07 -2.51 6.21
C ASN A 560 21.28 -3.00 5.44
N PHE A 561 21.21 -4.22 4.97
CA PHE A 561 22.23 -4.83 4.12
C PHE A 561 21.55 -5.62 3.00
N GLN A 562 21.90 -5.30 1.76
CA GLN A 562 21.50 -6.09 0.57
C GLN A 562 22.75 -6.62 -0.14
N TYR A 563 22.72 -7.90 -0.50
CA TYR A 563 23.82 -8.57 -1.16
C TYR A 563 23.30 -9.39 -2.34
N VAL A 564 23.74 -9.05 -3.54
CA VAL A 564 23.28 -9.65 -4.79
C VAL A 564 24.44 -10.25 -5.55
N THR A 565 24.36 -11.53 -5.85
CA THR A 565 25.33 -12.22 -6.71
C THR A 565 24.64 -12.77 -7.96
N GLY A 566 25.38 -12.90 -9.05
CA GLY A 566 24.98 -13.74 -10.17
C GLY A 566 24.98 -15.22 -9.79
N LEU A 567 24.43 -16.08 -10.65
CA LEU A 567 24.43 -17.54 -10.41
C LEU A 567 25.83 -18.17 -10.46
N ASN A 568 26.82 -17.44 -10.97
CA ASN A 568 28.24 -17.78 -10.96
C ASN A 568 28.99 -17.30 -9.71
N ASP A 569 28.27 -16.93 -8.66
CA ASP A 569 28.76 -16.42 -7.37
C ASP A 569 29.55 -15.09 -7.45
N ARG A 570 29.54 -14.41 -8.59
CA ARG A 570 30.16 -13.10 -8.71
C ARG A 570 29.25 -12.03 -8.13
N LEU A 571 29.82 -11.18 -7.29
CA LEU A 571 29.12 -10.02 -6.71
C LEU A 571 28.66 -9.08 -7.83
N GLN A 572 27.38 -8.73 -7.80
CA GLN A 572 26.75 -7.74 -8.69
C GLN A 572 26.43 -6.45 -7.94
N SER A 573 25.78 -6.54 -6.79
CA SER A 573 25.48 -5.38 -5.96
C SER A 573 25.70 -5.69 -4.48
N GLU A 574 26.13 -4.69 -3.72
CA GLU A 574 26.25 -4.75 -2.26
C GLU A 574 25.87 -3.38 -1.70
N ASP A 575 24.74 -3.30 -1.02
CA ASP A 575 24.20 -2.06 -0.51
C ASP A 575 24.10 -2.10 1.01
N TRP A 576 24.59 -1.04 1.66
CA TRP A 576 24.44 -0.83 3.08
C TRP A 576 23.67 0.47 3.32
N GLN A 577 22.85 0.50 4.32
CA GLN A 577 22.24 1.72 4.82
C GLN A 577 22.37 1.74 6.34
N PHE A 578 22.96 2.77 6.87
CA PHE A 578 23.03 3.04 8.30
C PHE A 578 22.29 4.33 8.60
N THR A 579 21.46 4.30 9.63
CA THR A 579 20.70 5.47 10.06
C THR A 579 21.14 5.86 11.47
N PRO A 580 22.23 6.59 11.62
CA PRO A 580 22.77 6.95 12.94
C PRO A 580 21.92 7.98 13.69
N ILE A 581 21.17 8.78 12.94
CA ILE A 581 20.22 9.77 13.47
C ILE A 581 18.87 9.51 12.78
N ASN A 582 17.88 9.14 13.56
CA ASN A 582 16.51 9.06 13.13
C ASN A 582 15.61 9.12 14.36
N PHE A 583 14.73 10.12 14.41
CA PHE A 583 13.85 10.31 15.54
C PHE A 583 12.52 10.98 15.13
N ILE A 584 11.52 10.74 15.96
CA ILE A 584 10.27 11.49 15.96
C ILE A 584 10.13 12.21 17.29
N THR A 585 9.70 13.47 17.25
CA THR A 585 9.47 14.28 18.46
C THR A 585 8.05 14.02 19.02
N GLN A 586 7.79 14.51 20.25
CA GLN A 586 6.44 14.47 20.85
C GLN A 586 5.41 15.26 20.02
N THR A 587 5.86 16.26 19.26
CA THR A 587 5.01 17.09 18.39
C THR A 587 4.91 16.57 16.96
N GLY A 588 5.59 15.48 16.61
CA GLY A 588 5.53 14.85 15.29
C GLY A 588 6.56 15.31 14.26
N TRP A 589 7.54 16.17 14.63
CA TRP A 589 8.68 16.42 13.75
C TRP A 589 9.51 15.17 13.56
N MET A 590 9.94 14.91 12.34
CA MET A 590 10.82 13.79 12.00
C MET A 590 12.09 14.31 11.36
N ALA A 591 13.24 13.75 11.75
CA ALA A 591 14.51 13.99 11.09
C ALA A 591 15.34 12.72 11.03
N SER A 592 16.01 12.46 9.89
CA SER A 592 16.89 11.32 9.75
C SER A 592 18.08 11.63 8.85
N ILE A 593 19.21 11.01 9.16
CA ILE A 593 20.42 10.99 8.32
C ILE A 593 20.70 9.53 7.97
N TRP A 594 20.83 9.25 6.68
CA TRP A 594 21.15 7.93 6.16
C TRP A 594 22.52 7.97 5.51
N LEU A 595 23.37 7.04 5.90
CA LEU A 595 24.68 6.78 5.30
C LEU A 595 24.56 5.48 4.54
N CYS A 596 24.85 5.52 3.25
CA CYS A 596 24.47 4.43 2.37
C CYS A 596 25.64 3.94 1.50
N PRO A 597 26.65 3.23 1.96
CA PRO A 597 27.69 2.64 1.12
C PRO A 597 27.20 1.46 0.30
N SER A 598 27.47 1.43 -1.01
CA SER A 598 27.14 0.33 -1.93
C SER A 598 28.26 0.03 -2.93
N TYR A 599 28.05 -1.02 -3.70
CA TYR A 599 28.83 -1.46 -4.82
C TYR A 599 27.89 -1.97 -5.92
N GLU A 600 28.09 -1.52 -7.14
CA GLU A 600 27.26 -1.95 -8.28
C GLU A 600 28.13 -2.32 -9.47
N VAL A 601 27.76 -3.42 -10.17
CA VAL A 601 28.38 -3.85 -11.41
C VAL A 601 27.43 -3.57 -12.56
N VAL A 602 27.81 -2.61 -13.40
CA VAL A 602 27.06 -2.29 -14.62
C VAL A 602 27.54 -3.22 -15.73
N THR A 603 26.68 -4.12 -16.18
CA THR A 603 26.96 -5.13 -17.19
C THR A 603 26.51 -4.71 -18.59
N SER A 604 25.67 -3.67 -18.71
CA SER A 604 25.24 -3.06 -19.96
C SER A 604 25.20 -1.54 -19.77
N PRO A 605 25.78 -0.74 -20.67
CA PRO A 605 25.69 0.71 -20.56
C PRO A 605 24.24 1.16 -20.58
N TYR A 606 23.90 2.17 -19.77
CA TYR A 606 22.56 2.76 -19.77
C TYR A 606 22.65 4.27 -19.54
N GLU A 607 21.63 4.99 -19.96
CA GLU A 607 21.51 6.41 -19.73
C GLU A 607 20.70 6.68 -18.45
N ILE A 608 21.28 7.42 -17.51
CA ILE A 608 20.56 7.94 -16.35
C ILE A 608 19.60 9.05 -16.78
N VAL A 609 20.08 9.93 -17.66
CA VAL A 609 19.33 10.97 -18.37
C VAL A 609 19.88 11.07 -19.79
N PRO A 610 19.11 11.60 -20.77
CA PRO A 610 19.59 11.75 -22.12
C PRO A 610 20.96 12.45 -22.18
N GLY A 611 21.93 11.80 -22.84
CA GLY A 611 23.29 12.33 -22.97
C GLY A 611 24.22 12.08 -21.79
N VAL A 612 23.76 11.45 -20.71
CA VAL A 612 24.60 11.07 -19.55
C VAL A 612 24.56 9.57 -19.34
N SER A 613 25.51 8.86 -19.92
CA SER A 613 25.59 7.40 -19.84
C SER A 613 26.47 6.93 -18.68
N VAL A 614 26.10 5.78 -18.14
CA VAL A 614 26.94 5.01 -17.20
C VAL A 614 27.60 3.89 -18.01
N PRO A 615 28.91 3.90 -18.16
CA PRO A 615 29.64 2.85 -18.88
C PRO A 615 29.63 1.52 -18.14
N LEU A 616 30.04 0.46 -18.83
CA LEU A 616 30.38 -0.83 -18.22
C LEU A 616 31.44 -0.61 -17.14
N GLY A 617 31.24 -1.20 -15.96
CA GLY A 617 32.22 -1.04 -14.90
C GLY A 617 31.79 -1.58 -13.55
N ARG A 618 32.67 -1.39 -12.58
CA ARG A 618 32.42 -1.69 -11.17
C ARG A 618 32.55 -0.37 -10.41
N TYR A 619 31.53 -0.03 -9.71
CA TYR A 619 31.40 1.27 -9.06
C TYR A 619 31.26 1.13 -7.57
N HIS A 620 31.97 1.99 -6.86
CA HIS A 620 31.75 2.25 -5.43
C HIS A 620 31.40 3.72 -5.32
N PHE A 621 30.30 4.04 -4.75
CA PHE A 621 29.84 5.42 -4.76
C PHE A 621 29.02 5.80 -3.49
N SER A 622 28.66 7.12 -3.15
CA SER A 622 27.92 7.58 -1.95
C SER A 622 26.87 8.61 -2.24
N LEU A 623 25.67 8.36 -1.78
CA LEU A 623 24.59 9.33 -1.87
C LEU A 623 23.87 9.46 -0.52
N ASP A 624 24.55 10.09 0.45
CA ASP A 624 24.01 10.24 1.80
C ASP A 624 22.79 11.13 1.81
N THR A 625 21.82 10.80 2.68
CA THR A 625 20.50 11.40 2.64
C THR A 625 20.15 12.06 3.97
N LEU A 626 19.66 13.29 3.91
CA LEU A 626 18.99 14.01 4.99
C LEU A 626 17.49 14.07 4.70
N ASN A 627 16.66 13.67 5.65
CA ASN A 627 15.21 13.85 5.59
C ASN A 627 14.75 14.70 6.77
N ILE A 628 13.82 15.63 6.52
CA ILE A 628 13.14 16.45 7.52
C ILE A 628 11.66 16.55 7.15
N ASN A 629 10.78 16.20 8.09
CA ASN A 629 9.34 16.36 7.92
C ASN A 629 8.78 17.13 9.12
N THR A 630 7.92 18.09 8.83
CA THR A 630 7.12 18.77 9.87
C THR A 630 5.99 17.86 10.34
N PRO A 631 5.31 18.15 11.47
CA PRO A 631 4.18 17.37 11.94
C PRO A 631 3.09 17.27 10.87
N GLU A 632 2.70 16.05 10.53
CA GLU A 632 1.69 15.78 9.50
C GLU A 632 0.27 16.16 9.98
N SER A 633 0.06 16.30 11.30
CA SER A 633 -1.18 16.81 11.88
C SER A 633 -1.36 18.32 11.77
N ALA A 634 -0.37 19.04 11.23
CA ALA A 634 -0.44 20.49 11.03
C ALA A 634 -1.16 20.82 9.71
N ALA A 635 -1.85 21.97 9.66
CA ALA A 635 -2.48 22.43 8.41
C ALA A 635 -1.48 22.65 7.28
N TRP A 636 -0.22 22.98 7.60
CA TRP A 636 0.90 23.07 6.67
C TRP A 636 1.89 21.96 6.95
N VAL A 637 2.16 21.13 5.95
CA VAL A 637 3.14 20.04 6.04
C VAL A 637 4.23 20.28 5.03
N PHE A 638 5.47 20.33 5.52
CA PHE A 638 6.66 20.48 4.69
C PHE A 638 7.53 19.23 4.81
N SER A 639 8.01 18.72 3.68
CA SER A 639 8.97 17.63 3.60
C SER A 639 10.18 18.05 2.78
N LEU A 640 11.36 17.71 3.27
CA LEU A 640 12.66 17.89 2.60
C LEU A 640 13.40 16.56 2.58
N GLN A 641 13.83 16.15 1.39
CA GLN A 641 14.85 15.12 1.22
C GLN A 641 16.02 15.72 0.44
N ALA A 642 17.18 15.73 1.03
CA ALA A 642 18.42 16.16 0.38
C ALA A 642 19.39 14.99 0.32
N LYS A 643 19.90 14.67 -0.89
CA LYS A 643 20.92 13.63 -1.10
C LYS A 643 22.17 14.26 -1.69
N VAL A 644 23.35 13.83 -1.23
CA VAL A 644 24.63 14.33 -1.73
C VAL A 644 25.68 13.22 -1.72
N GLY A 645 26.43 13.11 -2.82
CA GLY A 645 27.54 12.16 -2.86
C GLY A 645 27.93 11.71 -4.27
N GLY A 646 28.59 10.55 -4.33
CA GLY A 646 28.91 9.88 -5.59
C GLY A 646 27.71 9.17 -6.16
N LEU A 647 27.68 8.94 -7.46
CA LEU A 647 26.72 8.06 -8.14
C LEU A 647 27.40 7.50 -9.40
N TYR A 648 27.65 6.20 -9.39
CA TYR A 648 28.46 5.48 -10.40
C TYR A 648 29.83 6.14 -10.62
N ASN A 649 30.11 6.64 -11.81
CA ASN A 649 31.34 7.33 -12.19
C ASN A 649 31.28 8.86 -12.03
N GLY A 650 30.26 9.35 -11.36
CA GLY A 650 30.01 10.79 -11.18
C GLY A 650 29.64 11.18 -9.76
N THR A 651 29.06 12.34 -9.66
CA THR A 651 28.47 12.87 -8.42
C THR A 651 27.04 13.32 -8.64
N ALA A 652 26.21 13.16 -7.62
CA ALA A 652 24.83 13.65 -7.64
C ALA A 652 24.53 14.52 -6.41
N ARG A 653 23.68 15.51 -6.62
CA ARG A 653 22.98 16.24 -5.57
C ARG A 653 21.50 16.20 -5.91
N VAL A 654 20.69 15.76 -4.97
CA VAL A 654 19.24 15.67 -5.15
C VAL A 654 18.58 16.48 -4.06
N VAL A 655 17.63 17.33 -4.43
CA VAL A 655 16.78 18.04 -3.48
C VAL A 655 15.34 17.84 -3.90
N ASN A 656 14.61 17.10 -3.08
CA ASN A 656 13.18 16.92 -3.20
C ASN A 656 12.48 17.69 -2.07
N THR A 657 11.50 18.51 -2.41
CA THR A 657 10.69 19.24 -1.46
C THR A 657 9.21 19.07 -1.77
N SER A 658 8.41 19.00 -0.74
CA SER A 658 6.96 19.13 -0.86
C SER A 658 6.42 20.04 0.22
N LEU A 659 5.42 20.83 -0.14
CA LEU A 659 4.64 21.68 0.75
C LEU A 659 3.18 21.41 0.49
N SER A 660 2.46 20.91 1.49
CA SER A 660 1.02 20.70 1.42
C SER A 660 0.29 21.55 2.45
N TRP A 661 -0.92 21.93 2.09
CA TRP A 661 -1.83 22.70 2.94
C TRP A 661 -3.24 22.14 2.82
N SER A 662 -3.92 22.05 3.95
CA SER A 662 -5.33 21.68 4.03
C SER A 662 -6.12 22.74 4.77
N SER A 663 -7.27 23.13 4.21
CA SER A 663 -8.16 24.08 4.86
C SER A 663 -8.77 23.46 6.14
N PRO A 664 -9.14 24.26 7.15
CA PRO A 664 -9.90 23.76 8.30
C PRO A 664 -11.16 23.02 7.80
N GLY A 665 -11.31 21.76 8.25
CA GLY A 665 -12.40 20.89 7.82
C GLY A 665 -12.17 20.11 6.53
N GLY A 666 -10.98 20.19 5.89
CA GLY A 666 -10.55 19.31 4.80
C GLY A 666 -11.21 19.55 3.45
N HIS A 667 -11.95 20.67 3.25
CA HIS A 667 -12.61 20.95 1.97
C HIS A 667 -11.63 21.26 0.85
N PHE A 668 -10.61 22.07 1.12
CA PHE A 668 -9.60 22.43 0.12
C PHE A 668 -8.24 21.88 0.52
N THR A 669 -7.55 21.26 -0.44
CA THR A 669 -6.19 20.76 -0.31
C THR A 669 -5.33 21.31 -1.43
N ALA A 670 -4.09 21.67 -1.11
CA ALA A 670 -3.09 22.09 -2.08
C ALA A 670 -1.76 21.46 -1.72
N ALA A 671 -1.08 20.87 -2.71
CA ALA A 671 0.26 20.34 -2.52
C ALA A 671 1.14 20.73 -3.71
N ALA A 672 2.27 21.36 -3.42
CA ALA A 672 3.30 21.68 -4.38
C ALA A 672 4.52 20.81 -4.11
N SER A 673 5.11 20.23 -5.15
CA SER A 673 6.32 19.42 -5.06
C SER A 673 7.37 19.90 -6.07
N SER A 674 8.64 19.78 -5.71
CA SER A 674 9.76 20.07 -6.59
C SER A 674 10.87 19.05 -6.35
N GLY A 675 11.40 18.47 -7.43
CA GLY A 675 12.57 17.62 -7.44
C GLY A 675 13.63 18.20 -8.37
N VAL A 676 14.85 18.41 -7.85
CA VAL A 676 15.99 18.85 -8.65
C VAL A 676 17.16 17.91 -8.40
N THR A 677 17.65 17.31 -9.49
CA THR A 677 18.83 16.46 -9.46
C THR A 677 19.93 17.09 -10.31
N TRP A 678 21.04 17.45 -9.71
CA TRP A 678 22.27 17.87 -10.40
C TRP A 678 23.14 16.65 -10.56
N PHE A 679 23.48 16.35 -11.80
CA PHE A 679 24.34 15.25 -12.18
C PHE A 679 25.64 15.77 -12.77
N ARG A 680 26.79 15.20 -12.37
CA ARG A 680 28.11 15.49 -12.97
C ARG A 680 28.87 14.19 -13.14
N SER A 681 29.27 13.86 -14.35
CA SER A 681 30.10 12.71 -14.66
C SER A 681 31.12 13.05 -15.77
N LEU A 682 32.03 12.13 -16.03
CA LEU A 682 32.97 12.25 -17.19
C LEU A 682 32.25 12.18 -18.53
N GLN A 683 31.05 11.59 -18.60
CA GLN A 683 30.27 11.43 -19.81
C GLN A 683 29.29 12.57 -20.05
N GLY A 684 29.15 13.50 -19.13
CA GLY A 684 28.28 14.67 -19.27
C GLY A 684 27.74 15.19 -17.95
N ASN A 685 27.12 16.36 -18.02
CA ASN A 685 26.43 16.99 -16.89
C ASN A 685 25.01 17.33 -17.28
N ASP A 686 24.06 17.06 -16.42
CA ASP A 686 22.67 17.48 -16.64
C ASP A 686 21.99 17.85 -15.31
N ILE A 687 20.88 18.58 -15.45
CA ILE A 687 20.02 18.97 -14.33
C ILE A 687 18.61 18.51 -14.63
N VAL A 688 18.15 17.52 -13.92
CA VAL A 688 16.74 17.08 -13.97
C VAL A 688 15.90 17.95 -13.04
N ARG A 689 14.82 18.51 -13.55
CA ARG A 689 13.85 19.29 -12.78
C ARG A 689 12.47 18.74 -12.99
N VAL A 690 11.78 18.44 -11.91
CA VAL A 690 10.39 18.02 -11.90
C VAL A 690 9.64 18.93 -10.96
N ALA A 691 8.46 19.36 -11.35
CA ALA A 691 7.57 20.12 -10.48
C ALA A 691 6.15 19.53 -10.57
N GLY A 692 5.44 19.55 -9.47
CA GLY A 692 4.06 19.10 -9.37
C GLY A 692 3.21 20.08 -8.57
N LEU A 693 1.98 20.28 -8.99
CA LEU A 693 0.95 21.00 -8.26
C LEU A 693 -0.31 20.16 -8.25
N ASN A 694 -0.76 19.80 -7.06
CA ASN A 694 -1.99 19.06 -6.83
C ASN A 694 -2.97 19.96 -6.06
N LEU A 695 -4.15 20.18 -6.60
CA LEU A 695 -5.22 20.95 -5.98
C LEU A 695 -6.46 20.05 -5.87
N GLY A 696 -7.08 20.04 -4.70
CA GLY A 696 -8.29 19.30 -4.43
C GLY A 696 -9.35 20.19 -3.78
N TYR A 697 -10.60 20.03 -4.20
CA TYR A 697 -11.75 20.62 -3.53
C TYR A 697 -12.86 19.58 -3.35
N SER A 698 -13.18 19.30 -2.11
CA SER A 698 -14.29 18.41 -1.73
C SER A 698 -15.49 19.27 -1.35
N PHE A 699 -16.50 19.32 -2.24
CA PHE A 699 -17.79 19.97 -1.94
C PHE A 699 -18.51 19.21 -0.82
N THR A 700 -18.50 17.89 -0.93
CA THR A 700 -18.95 16.89 0.04
C THR A 700 -18.00 15.70 -0.04
N PRO A 701 -18.07 14.71 0.86
CA PRO A 701 -17.33 13.45 0.70
C PRO A 701 -17.59 12.74 -0.64
N ASP A 702 -18.78 12.92 -1.21
CA ASP A 702 -19.25 12.27 -2.43
C ASP A 702 -19.07 13.10 -3.70
N LEU A 703 -18.67 14.37 -3.60
CA LEU A 703 -18.44 15.26 -4.75
C LEU A 703 -17.10 15.99 -4.62
N THR A 704 -16.13 15.58 -5.44
CA THR A 704 -14.77 16.10 -5.38
C THR A 704 -14.25 16.54 -6.74
N LEU A 705 -13.48 17.61 -6.76
CA LEU A 705 -12.71 18.08 -7.90
C LEU A 705 -11.23 18.01 -7.56
N SER A 706 -10.43 17.36 -8.39
CA SER A 706 -8.98 17.27 -8.23
C SER A 706 -8.26 17.69 -9.51
N THR A 707 -7.10 18.32 -9.36
CA THR A 707 -6.25 18.73 -10.47
C THR A 707 -4.81 18.39 -10.17
N LEU A 708 -4.13 17.70 -11.08
CA LEU A 708 -2.71 17.42 -11.03
C LEU A 708 -2.03 18.05 -12.24
N THR A 709 -1.15 19.02 -12.01
CA THR A 709 -0.28 19.60 -13.04
C THR A 709 1.16 19.19 -12.75
N GLN A 710 1.86 18.70 -13.77
CA GLN A 710 3.23 18.21 -13.66
C GLN A 710 4.09 18.78 -14.77
N TYR A 711 5.34 19.10 -14.46
CA TYR A 711 6.35 19.56 -15.39
C TYR A 711 7.62 18.73 -15.28
N ASN A 712 8.24 18.42 -16.42
CA ASN A 712 9.51 17.72 -16.52
C ASN A 712 10.37 18.37 -17.62
N ASN A 713 11.58 18.81 -17.26
CA ASN A 713 12.48 19.46 -18.21
C ASN A 713 13.14 18.50 -19.21
N ILE A 714 13.26 17.21 -18.91
CA ILE A 714 13.86 16.23 -19.82
C ILE A 714 12.92 15.92 -20.98
N SER A 715 11.67 15.59 -20.69
CA SER A 715 10.65 15.40 -21.71
C SER A 715 10.11 16.72 -22.27
N ARG A 716 10.48 17.85 -21.65
CA ARG A 716 9.98 19.20 -21.95
C ARG A 716 8.45 19.27 -22.01
N ASN A 717 7.81 18.49 -21.14
CA ASN A 717 6.36 18.32 -21.14
C ASN A 717 5.75 18.90 -19.86
N THR A 718 4.63 19.62 -20.04
CA THR A 718 3.71 19.97 -18.95
C THR A 718 2.42 19.21 -19.18
N SER A 719 1.97 18.44 -18.19
CA SER A 719 0.69 17.73 -18.24
C SER A 719 -0.21 18.19 -17.12
N THR A 720 -1.48 18.41 -17.44
CA THR A 720 -2.54 18.72 -16.47
C THR A 720 -3.65 17.69 -16.61
N SER A 721 -4.05 17.10 -15.51
CA SER A 721 -5.22 16.24 -15.39
C SER A 721 -6.18 16.86 -14.38
N MET A 722 -7.40 17.15 -14.79
CA MET A 722 -8.48 17.62 -13.93
C MET A 722 -9.58 16.55 -13.91
N ARG A 723 -10.07 16.22 -12.72
CA ARG A 723 -11.06 15.17 -12.53
C ARG A 723 -12.13 15.62 -11.54
N LEU A 724 -13.38 15.55 -11.98
CA LEU A 724 -14.57 15.65 -11.15
C LEU A 724 -15.11 14.23 -10.88
N ASP A 725 -15.24 13.89 -9.62
CA ASP A 725 -15.81 12.63 -9.15
C ASP A 725 -17.09 12.95 -8.40
N TRP A 726 -18.21 12.41 -8.85
CA TRP A 726 -19.50 12.53 -8.17
C TRP A 726 -20.11 11.15 -7.91
N ILE A 727 -20.10 10.75 -6.66
CA ILE A 727 -20.77 9.55 -6.16
C ILE A 727 -22.23 9.93 -5.84
N ILE A 728 -23.13 9.72 -6.79
CA ILE A 728 -24.56 10.05 -6.64
C ILE A 728 -25.21 9.13 -5.59
N GLN A 729 -24.84 7.86 -5.62
CA GLN A 729 -25.14 6.80 -4.66
C GLN A 729 -24.03 5.74 -4.77
N PRO A 730 -23.87 4.83 -3.81
CA PRO A 730 -22.96 3.70 -4.01
C PRO A 730 -23.19 3.03 -5.37
N ASN A 731 -22.12 2.82 -6.13
CA ASN A 731 -22.10 2.32 -7.52
C ASN A 731 -22.92 3.12 -8.55
N ARG A 732 -23.21 4.41 -8.28
CA ARG A 732 -23.77 5.35 -9.27
C ARG A 732 -22.92 6.58 -9.32
N ASN A 733 -21.98 6.59 -10.27
CA ASN A 733 -20.89 7.57 -10.31
C ASN A 733 -20.88 8.32 -11.64
N LEU A 734 -20.64 9.61 -11.57
CA LEU A 734 -20.32 10.42 -12.74
C LEU A 734 -18.85 10.89 -12.63
N TYR A 735 -18.07 10.57 -13.66
CA TYR A 735 -16.69 11.02 -13.80
C TYR A 735 -16.59 11.98 -14.99
N VAL A 736 -15.93 13.12 -14.77
CA VAL A 736 -15.53 14.03 -15.86
C VAL A 736 -14.03 14.23 -15.74
N VAL A 737 -13.27 13.77 -16.73
CA VAL A 737 -11.80 13.84 -16.75
C VAL A 737 -11.35 14.68 -17.93
N TRP A 738 -10.55 15.70 -17.67
CA TRP A 738 -9.88 16.51 -18.68
C TRP A 738 -8.36 16.34 -18.55
N ASN A 739 -7.73 15.82 -19.62
CA ASN A 739 -6.28 15.69 -19.71
C ASN A 739 -5.76 16.63 -20.78
N HIS A 740 -4.76 17.42 -20.43
CA HIS A 740 -4.12 18.38 -21.30
C HIS A 740 -2.60 18.25 -21.22
N GLY A 741 -1.95 18.12 -22.36
CA GLY A 741 -0.50 18.03 -22.48
C GLY A 741 0.05 19.16 -23.36
N LEU A 742 1.12 19.80 -22.91
CA LEU A 742 1.91 20.77 -23.65
C LEU A 742 3.34 20.26 -23.75
N THR A 743 3.88 20.17 -24.96
CA THR A 743 5.28 19.81 -25.22
C THR A 743 5.99 20.98 -25.86
N LEU A 744 7.17 21.35 -25.34
CA LEU A 744 8.03 22.33 -25.96
C LEU A 744 8.70 21.70 -27.19
N ASN A 745 8.41 22.18 -28.40
CA ASN A 745 9.05 21.72 -29.61
C ASN A 745 10.31 22.56 -29.91
N PRO A 746 11.53 22.02 -29.74
CA PRO A 746 12.76 22.75 -30.00
C PRO A 746 13.03 23.04 -31.49
N GLU A 747 12.35 22.31 -32.40
CA GLU A 747 12.51 22.50 -33.86
C GLU A 747 11.70 23.72 -34.38
N LEU A 748 10.73 24.18 -33.62
CA LEU A 748 10.00 25.39 -33.98
C LEU A 748 10.82 26.62 -33.59
N LEU A 749 10.96 27.55 -34.54
CA LEU A 749 11.59 28.88 -34.30
C LEU A 749 10.95 29.53 -33.07
N GLN A 750 11.78 29.85 -32.04
CA GLN A 750 11.39 30.42 -30.77
C GLN A 750 10.90 29.43 -29.68
N GLY A 751 11.00 28.10 -29.81
CA GLY A 751 10.66 27.16 -28.75
C GLY A 751 9.19 27.21 -28.33
N GLN A 752 8.27 27.29 -29.27
CA GLN A 752 6.84 27.34 -29.01
C GLN A 752 6.32 26.04 -28.37
N GLN A 753 5.41 26.19 -27.42
CA GLN A 753 4.68 25.04 -26.87
C GLN A 753 3.62 24.56 -27.87
N VAL A 754 3.55 23.25 -28.04
CA VAL A 754 2.56 22.59 -28.88
C VAL A 754 1.66 21.72 -27.99
N ILE A 755 0.37 21.72 -28.23
CA ILE A 755 -0.56 20.83 -27.56
C ILE A 755 -0.24 19.39 -28.00
N SER A 756 0.34 18.60 -27.08
CA SER A 756 0.67 17.19 -27.30
C SER A 756 -0.52 16.24 -27.08
N GLY A 757 -1.56 16.71 -26.40
CA GLY A 757 -2.81 15.98 -26.19
C GLY A 757 -3.83 16.86 -25.46
N ASN A 758 -5.08 16.71 -25.86
CA ASN A 758 -6.21 17.33 -25.16
C ASN A 758 -7.41 16.39 -25.28
N THR A 759 -7.83 15.81 -24.17
CA THR A 759 -8.93 14.85 -24.12
C THR A 759 -9.90 15.23 -23.01
N VAL A 760 -11.19 15.11 -23.31
CA VAL A 760 -12.25 15.21 -22.31
C VAL A 760 -13.02 13.89 -22.33
N THR A 761 -13.12 13.25 -21.18
CA THR A 761 -13.82 11.99 -21.00
C THR A 761 -14.94 12.18 -19.99
N VAL A 762 -16.15 11.77 -20.35
CA VAL A 762 -17.30 11.71 -19.46
C VAL A 762 -17.74 10.25 -19.35
N LYS A 763 -17.74 9.69 -18.13
CA LYS A 763 -18.17 8.34 -17.83
C LYS A 763 -19.31 8.36 -16.81
N LEU A 764 -20.42 7.73 -17.12
CA LEU A 764 -21.53 7.47 -16.22
C LEU A 764 -21.62 5.98 -15.92
N LEU A 765 -21.49 5.63 -14.66
CA LEU A 765 -21.74 4.29 -14.11
C LEU A 765 -23.09 4.32 -13.39
N TRP A 766 -23.93 3.29 -13.61
CA TRP A 766 -25.28 3.27 -13.03
C TRP A 766 -25.63 1.87 -12.48
N GLY A 767 -25.15 1.58 -11.27
CA GLY A 767 -25.36 0.30 -10.60
C GLY A 767 -26.84 0.02 -10.27
N LEU A 768 -27.22 -1.24 -10.48
CA LEU A 768 -28.51 -1.83 -10.14
C LEU A 768 -28.30 -3.02 -9.19
N PHE A 769 -29.10 -3.11 -8.11
CA PHE A 769 -28.93 -4.09 -7.02
C PHE A 769 -30.20 -4.91 -6.80
#